data_6844d55ebb5e49b9f540083fbac243b8
#
_entry.id   6844d55ebb5e49b9f540083fbac243b8
#
_cell.length_a   1.000
_cell.length_b   1.000
_cell.length_c   1.000
_cell.angle_alpha   90.00
_cell.angle_beta   90.00
_cell.angle_gamma   90.00
#
_symmetry.space_group_name_H-M   'P 1'
#
loop_
_entity.id
_entity.type
_entity.pdbx_description
1 polymer ?
#
loop_
_entity_poly.entity_id
_entity_poly.type
_entity_poly.pdbx_seq_one_letter_code
_entity_poly.pdbx_strand_id
1 'polypeptide(L)'
;MEKEETSLHWHGLILPYELDGVPYLTTAPIKAGETQVYKFPLLQSGTYWYHSHTKLQEQNGMHGALIIHKRHAEPMPEQVLILSEWTDMKPFEVHRRLHSANDWSAIKKHQIRPGTVQSYSDAIKDGALGVKLTNEWKRMNAMDVSDVYYDLLFANGKPVDETRQFKAGERVRVRLINGGASSYFWITYAGGKMTVVASDGIDVEPVEVDRFIMGIAETYDIIVTIPADSTAYELLATSEDRVRSTSLWLGSGIRQLAAPLQPLKYFEGMQMMNDMMKMNGDLDDMGMNMSLQQMDMNVVMYPEITGAKENSHADHGNDRYNSNALSDIVTLNYAMLRSPTSSALPPGPLKEMRFELTGNMNRYLWAIDNKTVSETDRILIRKGENVRIILYNNSMMRHPMHLHGHFFRVVNGQGDHAPLKNVLDIMPMETDTIEFAATETGDWFFHCHILYHMMSGMGRVFSYENTAPNPQLPDARKAARIFARDDKEWHFMVQNDFATNGNDGEAMYMNKRWNLQSEWRLGYMKEHGQEVETHFGRYFGKMQWLFVNVGLDWRTREGHEGGAPRDNLFGQVNTKDSRTVAHFGFQYTLPMLLVLDLRIDTDGQLRSQLMREDIPLTPRLRLDLMGNSDLEYMGRFRYVLDKTWALSTHYDSDMGLGVGVMLTY
;
A
#
# COMPACT_ATOMS: atom_id res chain seq x y z
N MET A 1 13.17 20.36 13.34
CA MET A 1 11.71 20.59 13.32
C MET A 1 11.39 21.86 14.09
N GLU A 2 10.94 22.89 13.41
CA GLU A 2 10.74 24.22 14.01
C GLU A 2 9.31 24.40 14.56
N LYS A 3 8.33 23.65 14.09
CA LYS A 3 6.91 23.90 14.37
C LYS A 3 6.12 22.67 14.79
N GLU A 4 6.65 21.48 14.60
CA GLU A 4 5.93 20.22 14.82
C GLU A 4 6.68 19.34 15.82
N GLU A 5 5.93 18.54 16.57
CA GLU A 5 6.50 17.46 17.38
C GLU A 5 7.02 16.34 16.47
N THR A 6 7.99 15.58 16.95
CA THR A 6 8.58 14.45 16.25
C THR A 6 8.86 13.30 17.20
N SER A 7 9.29 12.18 16.66
CA SER A 7 9.84 11.05 17.41
C SER A 7 10.99 10.44 16.62
N LEU A 8 11.77 9.59 17.26
CA LEU A 8 12.86 8.87 16.62
C LEU A 8 12.77 7.40 17.04
N HIS A 9 12.40 6.56 16.07
CA HIS A 9 12.43 5.12 16.22
C HIS A 9 13.78 4.57 15.74
N TRP A 10 14.36 3.67 16.53
CA TRP A 10 15.62 2.98 16.26
C TRP A 10 15.33 1.61 15.66
N HIS A 11 15.09 1.57 14.35
CA HIS A 11 14.61 0.40 13.68
C HIS A 11 15.56 -0.79 13.78
N GLY A 12 15.04 -1.90 14.29
CA GLY A 12 15.76 -3.16 14.44
C GLY A 12 16.68 -3.22 15.68
N LEU A 13 16.67 -2.21 16.55
CA LEU A 13 17.44 -2.27 17.80
C LEU A 13 16.66 -2.89 18.96
N ILE A 14 17.36 -3.68 19.76
CA ILE A 14 16.89 -4.12 21.08
C ILE A 14 17.33 -3.09 22.12
N LEU A 15 16.36 -2.40 22.70
CA LEU A 15 16.59 -1.29 23.64
C LEU A 15 15.42 -1.20 24.63
N PRO A 16 15.56 -0.44 25.74
CA PRO A 16 14.44 -0.21 26.65
C PRO A 16 13.23 0.38 25.91
N TYR A 17 12.03 -0.20 26.13
CA TYR A 17 10.84 0.14 25.37
C TYR A 17 10.45 1.64 25.44
N GLU A 18 10.81 2.32 26.53
CA GLU A 18 10.58 3.76 26.71
C GLU A 18 11.37 4.63 25.72
N LEU A 19 12.39 4.05 25.06
CA LEU A 19 13.25 4.72 24.08
C LEU A 19 12.99 4.27 22.65
N ASP A 20 12.00 3.38 22.43
CA ASP A 20 11.67 2.80 21.12
C ASP A 20 11.19 3.84 20.09
N GLY A 21 10.55 4.91 20.52
CA GLY A 21 10.25 6.05 19.65
C GLY A 21 8.88 6.07 19.01
N VAL A 22 7.95 5.18 19.39
CA VAL A 22 6.55 5.27 18.94
C VAL A 22 5.79 6.28 19.81
N PRO A 23 5.36 7.44 19.25
CA PRO A 23 4.77 8.51 20.05
C PRO A 23 3.46 8.04 20.69
N TYR A 24 3.29 8.39 21.98
CA TYR A 24 2.12 8.05 22.80
C TYR A 24 1.86 6.55 23.04
N LEU A 25 2.71 5.66 22.51
CA LEU A 25 2.70 4.23 22.82
C LEU A 25 3.88 3.87 23.74
N THR A 26 5.09 4.17 23.31
CA THR A 26 6.34 3.86 24.02
C THR A 26 7.05 5.12 24.54
N THR A 27 6.99 6.21 23.78
CA THR A 27 7.80 7.41 24.03
C THR A 27 6.91 8.67 24.00
N ALA A 28 7.26 9.67 24.82
CA ALA A 28 6.68 11.00 24.66
C ALA A 28 7.26 11.65 23.39
N PRO A 29 6.45 12.36 22.58
CA PRO A 29 6.98 13.05 21.41
C PRO A 29 7.93 14.17 21.79
N ILE A 30 8.93 14.41 20.97
CA ILE A 30 9.90 15.50 21.08
C ILE A 30 9.24 16.77 20.55
N LYS A 31 9.11 17.80 21.35
CA LYS A 31 8.49 19.06 20.94
C LYS A 31 9.42 19.89 20.04
N ALA A 32 8.84 20.81 19.29
CA ALA A 32 9.61 21.74 18.48
C ALA A 32 10.64 22.52 19.33
N GLY A 33 11.91 22.52 18.90
CA GLY A 33 13.02 23.16 19.60
C GLY A 33 13.53 22.42 20.84
N GLU A 34 12.95 21.27 21.18
CA GLU A 34 13.41 20.43 22.31
C GLU A 34 14.58 19.54 21.88
N THR A 35 15.46 19.24 22.84
CA THR A 35 16.55 18.28 22.67
C THR A 35 16.26 17.04 23.48
N GLN A 36 16.17 15.89 22.80
CA GLN A 36 16.04 14.58 23.44
C GLN A 36 17.39 13.87 23.47
N VAL A 37 17.78 13.36 24.64
CA VAL A 37 18.99 12.55 24.81
C VAL A 37 18.58 11.09 24.92
N TYR A 38 19.12 10.25 24.04
CA TYR A 38 18.97 8.79 24.08
C TYR A 38 20.23 8.17 24.68
N LYS A 39 20.07 7.28 25.67
CA LYS A 39 21.16 6.55 26.29
C LYS A 39 20.73 5.11 26.54
N PHE A 40 21.32 4.21 25.78
CA PHE A 40 21.08 2.77 25.91
C PHE A 40 22.33 1.96 25.54
N PRO A 41 22.48 0.72 26.04
CA PRO A 41 23.59 -0.13 25.65
C PRO A 41 23.40 -0.63 24.21
N LEU A 42 24.49 -0.74 23.45
CA LEU A 42 24.51 -1.41 22.17
C LEU A 42 24.73 -2.91 22.38
N LEU A 43 23.67 -3.71 22.25
CA LEU A 43 23.68 -5.15 22.52
C LEU A 43 23.97 -5.97 21.25
N GLN A 44 23.95 -5.35 20.08
CA GLN A 44 24.02 -5.97 18.77
C GLN A 44 24.94 -5.21 17.83
N SER A 45 25.31 -5.85 16.70
CA SER A 45 26.06 -5.23 15.63
C SER A 45 25.40 -5.55 14.31
N GLY A 46 25.55 -4.69 13.29
CA GLY A 46 24.94 -4.88 11.99
C GLY A 46 24.56 -3.57 11.32
N THR A 47 23.78 -3.67 10.28
CA THR A 47 23.23 -2.56 9.52
C THR A 47 21.80 -2.29 9.97
N TYR A 48 21.59 -1.12 10.55
CA TYR A 48 20.32 -0.62 11.06
C TYR A 48 20.08 0.78 10.55
N TRP A 49 18.93 1.35 10.91
CA TRP A 49 18.58 2.72 10.57
C TRP A 49 17.66 3.34 11.63
N TYR A 50 17.40 4.61 11.50
CA TYR A 50 16.44 5.32 12.33
C TYR A 50 15.53 6.16 11.47
N HIS A 51 14.28 6.35 11.92
CA HIS A 51 13.31 7.20 11.21
C HIS A 51 12.30 7.80 12.18
N SER A 52 11.55 8.79 11.71
CA SER A 52 10.43 9.31 12.49
C SER A 52 9.27 8.32 12.48
N HIS A 53 8.67 8.13 13.63
CA HIS A 53 7.42 7.37 13.78
C HIS A 53 6.22 8.29 14.04
N THR A 54 6.37 9.61 13.77
CA THR A 54 5.32 10.62 13.96
C THR A 54 4.61 10.86 12.63
N LYS A 55 3.35 10.40 12.53
CA LYS A 55 2.50 10.60 11.36
C LYS A 55 3.21 10.22 10.04
N LEU A 56 3.28 11.17 9.09
CA LEU A 56 3.85 10.98 7.75
C LEU A 56 5.25 11.59 7.60
N GLN A 57 5.99 11.83 8.70
CA GLN A 57 7.29 12.50 8.63
C GLN A 57 8.39 11.66 7.96
N GLU A 58 8.27 10.34 7.98
CA GLU A 58 9.17 9.42 7.26
C GLU A 58 9.20 9.74 5.76
N GLN A 59 8.04 9.99 5.15
CA GLN A 59 7.93 10.40 3.73
C GLN A 59 8.66 11.73 3.44
N ASN A 60 8.86 12.59 4.43
CA ASN A 60 9.63 13.83 4.28
C ASN A 60 11.15 13.61 4.39
N GLY A 61 11.62 12.37 4.44
CA GLY A 61 13.05 12.02 4.50
C GLY A 61 13.65 12.13 5.90
N MET A 62 12.85 12.03 6.96
CA MET A 62 13.37 11.99 8.32
C MET A 62 13.85 10.58 8.69
N HIS A 63 14.98 10.18 8.13
CA HIS A 63 15.62 8.89 8.36
C HIS A 63 17.14 8.98 8.19
N GLY A 64 17.86 7.95 8.66
CA GLY A 64 19.30 7.86 8.47
C GLY A 64 19.85 6.49 8.87
N ALA A 65 21.04 6.15 8.37
CA ALA A 65 21.72 4.89 8.68
C ALA A 65 22.27 4.86 10.09
N LEU A 66 22.28 3.68 10.69
CA LEU A 66 22.97 3.38 11.94
C LEU A 66 23.77 2.08 11.77
N ILE A 67 25.07 2.21 11.60
CA ILE A 67 25.98 1.07 11.43
C ILE A 67 26.68 0.79 12.76
N ILE A 68 26.51 -0.42 13.30
CA ILE A 68 27.15 -0.86 14.53
C ILE A 68 28.17 -1.95 14.17
N HIS A 69 29.45 -1.58 14.21
CA HIS A 69 30.54 -2.49 13.85
C HIS A 69 30.80 -3.54 14.93
N LYS A 70 31.15 -4.76 14.52
CA LYS A 70 31.66 -5.79 15.44
C LYS A 70 33.02 -5.36 15.98
N ARG A 71 33.27 -5.62 17.27
CA ARG A 71 34.52 -5.22 17.94
C ARG A 71 35.79 -5.79 17.29
N HIS A 72 35.69 -6.95 16.70
CA HIS A 72 36.80 -7.71 16.09
C HIS A 72 36.50 -8.12 14.65
N ALA A 73 35.87 -7.23 13.88
CA ALA A 73 35.62 -7.49 12.46
C ALA A 73 36.93 -7.38 11.67
N GLU A 74 37.14 -8.29 10.71
CA GLU A 74 38.19 -8.12 9.72
C GLU A 74 37.87 -6.88 8.86
N PRO A 75 38.85 -5.98 8.64
CA PRO A 75 38.66 -4.80 7.85
C PRO A 75 38.27 -5.18 6.40
N MET A 76 37.15 -4.68 5.93
CA MET A 76 36.71 -4.80 4.54
C MET A 76 36.23 -3.43 4.09
N PRO A 77 36.56 -3.01 2.86
CA PRO A 77 35.98 -1.82 2.27
C PRO A 77 34.47 -1.89 2.30
N GLU A 78 33.82 -0.81 2.74
CA GLU A 78 32.36 -0.79 2.84
C GLU A 78 31.75 0.51 2.32
N GLN A 79 30.53 0.41 1.82
CA GLN A 79 29.70 1.50 1.35
C GLN A 79 28.29 1.37 1.93
N VAL A 80 27.80 2.41 2.55
CA VAL A 80 26.39 2.49 2.98
C VAL A 80 25.56 3.03 1.82
N LEU A 81 24.44 2.41 1.55
CA LEU A 81 23.45 2.84 0.57
C LEU A 81 22.05 2.86 1.19
N ILE A 82 21.53 4.07 1.44
CA ILE A 82 20.13 4.28 1.81
C ILE A 82 19.35 4.59 0.53
N LEU A 83 18.33 3.79 0.27
CA LEU A 83 17.36 4.00 -0.80
C LEU A 83 16.16 4.73 -0.22
N SER A 84 15.65 5.71 -0.94
CA SER A 84 14.43 6.44 -0.56
C SER A 84 13.76 7.04 -1.79
N GLU A 85 12.58 7.59 -1.61
CA GLU A 85 11.81 8.21 -2.67
C GLU A 85 11.36 9.63 -2.33
N TRP A 86 10.97 10.37 -3.35
CA TRP A 86 10.48 11.74 -3.25
C TRP A 86 9.27 11.98 -4.15
N THR A 87 8.30 12.71 -3.64
CA THR A 87 7.19 13.25 -4.41
C THR A 87 7.02 14.74 -4.11
N ASP A 88 6.63 15.53 -5.10
CA ASP A 88 6.32 16.96 -4.94
C ASP A 88 4.99 17.21 -4.20
N MET A 89 4.20 16.17 -3.97
CA MET A 89 2.99 16.25 -3.15
C MET A 89 3.33 16.16 -1.67
N LYS A 90 2.62 16.95 -0.85
CA LYS A 90 2.72 16.81 0.61
C LYS A 90 2.22 15.42 1.03
N PRO A 91 2.85 14.75 2.01
CA PRO A 91 2.45 13.41 2.44
C PRO A 91 0.98 13.30 2.84
N PHE A 92 0.43 14.32 3.51
CA PHE A 92 -1.00 14.38 3.85
C PHE A 92 -1.89 14.45 2.59
N GLU A 93 -1.48 15.16 1.55
CA GLU A 93 -2.22 15.20 0.28
C GLU A 93 -2.20 13.83 -0.41
N VAL A 94 -1.05 13.14 -0.40
CA VAL A 94 -0.95 11.76 -0.91
C VAL A 94 -1.92 10.85 -0.15
N HIS A 95 -1.87 10.85 1.19
CA HIS A 95 -2.72 10.02 2.04
C HIS A 95 -4.21 10.29 1.80
N ARG A 96 -4.61 11.57 1.73
CA ARG A 96 -5.98 11.97 1.42
C ARG A 96 -6.45 11.46 0.06
N ARG A 97 -5.58 11.55 -0.97
CA ARG A 97 -5.89 11.09 -2.33
C ARG A 97 -6.03 9.57 -2.41
N LEU A 98 -5.24 8.83 -1.65
CA LEU A 98 -5.38 7.38 -1.54
C LEU A 98 -6.75 7.00 -0.97
N HIS A 99 -7.24 7.74 0.03
CA HIS A 99 -8.58 7.54 0.58
C HIS A 99 -9.72 7.93 -0.39
N SER A 100 -9.46 8.78 -1.38
CA SER A 100 -10.46 9.17 -2.39
C SER A 100 -10.50 8.27 -3.62
N ALA A 101 -9.74 7.16 -3.62
CA ALA A 101 -9.58 6.29 -4.79
C ALA A 101 -9.18 7.06 -6.08
N ASN A 102 -8.38 8.13 -5.93
CA ASN A 102 -7.97 8.98 -7.05
C ASN A 102 -6.88 8.32 -7.89
N ASP A 103 -7.15 8.12 -9.16
CA ASP A 103 -6.26 7.43 -10.11
C ASP A 103 -5.06 8.25 -10.59
N TRP A 104 -4.82 9.44 -10.06
CA TRP A 104 -3.75 10.30 -10.56
C TRP A 104 -2.37 9.64 -10.51
N SER A 105 -2.06 8.90 -9.44
CA SER A 105 -0.81 8.13 -9.35
C SER A 105 -0.68 7.10 -10.47
N ALA A 106 -1.73 6.33 -10.74
CA ALA A 106 -1.77 5.36 -11.82
C ALA A 106 -1.63 6.02 -13.21
N ILE A 107 -2.29 7.16 -13.43
CA ILE A 107 -2.16 7.96 -14.67
C ILE A 107 -0.72 8.45 -14.88
N LYS A 108 -0.07 8.93 -13.83
CA LYS A 108 1.33 9.39 -13.89
C LYS A 108 2.29 8.25 -14.18
N LYS A 109 2.11 7.10 -13.54
CA LYS A 109 2.88 5.88 -13.83
C LYS A 109 2.68 5.42 -15.28
N HIS A 110 1.42 5.42 -15.75
CA HIS A 110 1.06 5.03 -17.11
C HIS A 110 1.76 5.86 -18.19
N GLN A 111 2.01 7.15 -17.95
CA GLN A 111 2.75 8.01 -18.88
C GLN A 111 4.21 7.56 -19.08
N ILE A 112 4.79 6.89 -18.09
CA ILE A 112 6.17 6.40 -18.11
C ILE A 112 6.21 4.93 -18.51
N ARG A 113 5.28 4.14 -17.96
CA ARG A 113 5.14 2.70 -18.22
C ARG A 113 3.66 2.40 -18.53
N PRO A 114 3.29 2.23 -19.80
CA PRO A 114 1.92 1.84 -20.18
C PRO A 114 1.46 0.56 -19.48
N GLY A 115 0.15 0.45 -19.23
CA GLY A 115 -0.47 -0.72 -18.58
C GLY A 115 -0.88 -0.49 -17.12
N THR A 116 -0.35 0.50 -16.42
CA THR A 116 -0.66 0.70 -14.99
C THR A 116 -2.10 1.13 -14.70
N VAL A 117 -2.80 1.79 -15.63
CA VAL A 117 -4.22 2.15 -15.48
C VAL A 117 -5.15 0.99 -15.82
N GLN A 118 -4.73 0.07 -16.71
CA GLN A 118 -5.53 -1.06 -17.18
C GLN A 118 -6.90 -0.61 -17.71
N SER A 119 -6.90 0.43 -18.55
CA SER A 119 -8.12 0.96 -19.17
C SER A 119 -8.75 -0.03 -20.15
N TYR A 120 -10.00 0.23 -20.56
CA TYR A 120 -10.64 -0.58 -21.59
C TYR A 120 -9.88 -0.53 -22.92
N SER A 121 -9.30 0.63 -23.29
CA SER A 121 -8.46 0.74 -24.48
C SER A 121 -7.19 -0.10 -24.38
N ASP A 122 -6.56 -0.18 -23.19
CA ASP A 122 -5.40 -1.03 -22.96
C ASP A 122 -5.80 -2.52 -23.05
N ALA A 123 -6.91 -2.89 -22.40
CA ALA A 123 -7.41 -4.26 -22.42
C ALA A 123 -7.76 -4.75 -23.85
N ILE A 124 -8.32 -3.88 -24.68
CA ILE A 124 -8.60 -4.21 -26.10
C ILE A 124 -7.30 -4.36 -26.87
N LYS A 125 -6.36 -3.44 -26.69
CA LYS A 125 -5.05 -3.45 -27.36
C LYS A 125 -4.26 -4.72 -27.07
N ASP A 126 -4.29 -5.16 -25.80
CA ASP A 126 -3.54 -6.32 -25.32
C ASP A 126 -4.32 -7.64 -25.44
N GLY A 127 -5.54 -7.62 -26.02
CA GLY A 127 -6.40 -8.81 -26.16
C GLY A 127 -6.95 -9.34 -24.84
N ALA A 128 -6.93 -8.52 -23.77
CA ALA A 128 -7.25 -8.87 -22.38
C ALA A 128 -8.63 -8.40 -21.92
N LEU A 129 -9.55 -8.04 -22.85
CA LEU A 129 -10.87 -7.52 -22.48
C LEU A 129 -11.65 -8.50 -21.59
N GLY A 130 -11.59 -9.81 -21.89
CA GLY A 130 -12.23 -10.84 -21.07
C GLY A 130 -11.69 -10.88 -19.65
N VAL A 131 -10.36 -10.73 -19.48
CA VAL A 131 -9.70 -10.68 -18.17
C VAL A 131 -10.18 -9.48 -17.37
N LYS A 132 -10.22 -8.30 -17.99
CA LYS A 132 -10.72 -7.08 -17.34
C LYS A 132 -12.18 -7.20 -16.91
N LEU A 133 -13.06 -7.67 -17.78
CA LEU A 133 -14.48 -7.87 -17.47
C LEU A 133 -14.67 -8.88 -16.33
N THR A 134 -13.89 -9.96 -16.30
CA THR A 134 -13.91 -10.95 -15.20
C THR A 134 -13.48 -10.32 -13.88
N ASN A 135 -12.42 -9.49 -13.91
CA ASN A 135 -11.93 -8.79 -12.74
C ASN A 135 -13.00 -7.84 -12.16
N GLU A 136 -13.62 -7.03 -13.00
CA GLU A 136 -14.70 -6.12 -12.61
C GLU A 136 -15.96 -6.87 -12.14
N TRP A 137 -16.28 -8.03 -12.76
CA TRP A 137 -17.36 -8.89 -12.28
C TRP A 137 -17.11 -9.39 -10.87
N LYS A 138 -15.87 -9.69 -10.53
CA LYS A 138 -15.44 -10.05 -9.17
C LYS A 138 -15.29 -8.83 -8.23
N ARG A 139 -15.66 -7.64 -8.67
CA ARG A 139 -15.57 -6.36 -7.92
C ARG A 139 -14.14 -5.96 -7.57
N MET A 140 -13.19 -6.34 -8.42
CA MET A 140 -11.79 -5.99 -8.25
C MET A 140 -11.44 -4.76 -9.07
N ASN A 141 -10.66 -3.88 -8.47
CA ASN A 141 -10.06 -2.74 -9.17
C ASN A 141 -8.93 -3.17 -10.11
N ALA A 142 -8.35 -2.18 -10.78
CA ALA A 142 -7.08 -2.37 -11.47
C ALA A 142 -6.02 -2.91 -10.48
N MET A 143 -5.17 -3.83 -10.97
CA MET A 143 -4.04 -4.34 -10.20
C MET A 143 -2.95 -3.28 -10.12
N ASP A 144 -2.39 -3.06 -8.94
CA ASP A 144 -1.20 -2.23 -8.76
C ASP A 144 -0.25 -2.90 -7.76
N VAL A 145 1.04 -2.67 -7.92
CA VAL A 145 2.10 -3.16 -7.02
C VAL A 145 2.65 -2.04 -6.14
N SER A 146 2.24 -0.79 -6.37
CA SER A 146 2.63 0.36 -5.56
C SER A 146 1.52 1.41 -5.57
N ASP A 147 1.20 1.99 -4.41
CA ASP A 147 0.10 2.94 -4.25
C ASP A 147 0.43 4.33 -4.78
N VAL A 148 1.68 4.75 -4.61
CA VAL A 148 2.11 6.13 -4.81
C VAL A 148 3.00 6.25 -6.04
N TYR A 149 2.79 7.32 -6.82
CA TYR A 149 3.75 7.75 -7.82
C TYR A 149 4.81 8.65 -7.16
N TYR A 150 6.07 8.30 -7.34
CA TYR A 150 7.19 9.11 -6.91
C TYR A 150 7.88 9.80 -8.08
N ASP A 151 8.19 11.09 -7.90
CA ASP A 151 8.84 11.89 -8.93
C ASP A 151 10.32 11.53 -9.08
N LEU A 152 10.99 11.16 -7.96
CA LEU A 152 12.39 10.76 -7.90
C LEU A 152 12.59 9.59 -6.93
N LEU A 153 13.62 8.78 -7.21
CA LEU A 153 14.21 7.84 -6.27
C LEU A 153 15.63 8.31 -5.93
N PHE A 154 16.08 8.03 -4.72
CA PHE A 154 17.37 8.48 -4.23
C PHE A 154 18.24 7.33 -3.73
N ALA A 155 19.53 7.41 -4.08
CA ALA A 155 20.64 6.71 -3.48
C ALA A 155 21.40 7.71 -2.60
N ASN A 156 21.41 7.52 -1.28
CA ASN A 156 22.04 8.44 -0.31
C ASN A 156 21.59 9.91 -0.47
N GLY A 157 20.29 10.13 -0.71
CA GLY A 157 19.72 11.47 -0.92
C GLY A 157 20.01 12.13 -2.26
N LYS A 158 20.56 11.38 -3.23
CA LYS A 158 20.86 11.85 -4.59
C LYS A 158 20.11 10.99 -5.60
N PRO A 159 19.69 11.53 -6.75
CA PRO A 159 19.11 10.72 -7.84
C PRO A 159 20.09 9.66 -8.40
N VAL A 160 21.38 9.95 -8.31
CA VAL A 160 22.49 9.04 -8.63
C VAL A 160 23.62 9.34 -7.66
N ASP A 161 24.14 8.33 -7.00
CA ASP A 161 25.34 8.44 -6.17
C ASP A 161 26.52 7.70 -6.82
N GLU A 162 27.73 8.12 -6.51
CA GLU A 162 28.95 7.49 -7.04
C GLU A 162 30.07 7.49 -5.99
N THR A 163 30.83 6.40 -5.97
CA THR A 163 32.05 6.30 -5.19
C THR A 163 33.21 5.79 -6.05
N ARG A 164 34.33 6.53 -6.03
CA ARG A 164 35.53 6.23 -6.79
C ARG A 164 36.67 5.70 -5.92
N GLN A 165 36.42 5.52 -4.63
CA GLN A 165 37.44 5.10 -3.66
C GLN A 165 37.84 3.65 -3.80
N PHE A 166 37.00 2.80 -4.40
CA PHE A 166 37.26 1.39 -4.55
C PHE A 166 38.00 1.08 -5.84
N LYS A 167 38.90 0.09 -5.76
CA LYS A 167 39.80 -0.28 -6.87
C LYS A 167 39.25 -1.49 -7.63
N ALA A 168 39.70 -1.63 -8.87
CA ALA A 168 39.46 -2.83 -9.65
C ALA A 168 40.01 -4.08 -8.93
N GLY A 169 39.22 -5.16 -8.90
CA GLY A 169 39.52 -6.40 -8.19
C GLY A 169 39.13 -6.39 -6.69
N GLU A 170 38.74 -5.25 -6.15
CA GLU A 170 38.40 -5.12 -4.74
C GLU A 170 37.00 -5.69 -4.40
N ARG A 171 36.92 -6.35 -3.26
CA ARG A 171 35.64 -6.80 -2.69
C ARG A 171 35.12 -5.72 -1.74
N VAL A 172 33.87 -5.29 -1.97
CA VAL A 172 33.23 -4.22 -1.22
C VAL A 172 31.97 -4.75 -0.55
N ARG A 173 31.81 -4.49 0.74
CA ARG A 173 30.53 -4.69 1.44
C ARG A 173 29.64 -3.48 1.19
N VAL A 174 28.52 -3.68 0.53
CA VAL A 174 27.48 -2.65 0.41
C VAL A 174 26.40 -2.93 1.44
N ARG A 175 26.19 -1.95 2.33
CA ARG A 175 25.18 -1.99 3.38
C ARG A 175 23.94 -1.28 2.87
N LEU A 176 22.97 -2.08 2.44
CA LEU A 176 21.73 -1.63 1.83
C LEU A 176 20.67 -1.39 2.90
N ILE A 177 19.99 -0.26 2.83
CA ILE A 177 18.89 0.10 3.71
C ILE A 177 17.75 0.61 2.83
N ASN A 178 16.59 -0.02 2.89
CA ASN A 178 15.39 0.54 2.29
C ASN A 178 14.73 1.50 3.28
N GLY A 179 15.10 2.78 3.20
CA GLY A 179 14.52 3.87 3.99
C GLY A 179 13.36 4.57 3.29
N GLY A 180 12.75 3.93 2.30
CA GLY A 180 11.56 4.43 1.62
C GLY A 180 10.31 4.31 2.49
N ALA A 181 9.34 5.20 2.27
CA ALA A 181 8.07 5.18 2.98
C ALA A 181 7.08 4.16 2.39
N SER A 182 7.18 3.87 1.06
CA SER A 182 6.27 2.90 0.42
C SER A 182 6.84 2.21 -0.83
N SER A 183 8.11 2.43 -1.18
CA SER A 183 8.71 1.80 -2.36
C SER A 183 9.48 0.54 -2.02
N TYR A 184 9.17 -0.54 -2.71
CA TYR A 184 10.03 -1.71 -2.83
C TYR A 184 11.10 -1.45 -3.88
N PHE A 185 12.31 -2.00 -3.68
CA PHE A 185 13.42 -1.85 -4.63
C PHE A 185 13.96 -3.20 -5.08
N TRP A 186 13.95 -3.43 -6.37
CA TRP A 186 14.74 -4.49 -7.00
C TRP A 186 16.18 -4.06 -7.13
N ILE A 187 17.09 -4.90 -6.64
CA ILE A 187 18.53 -4.65 -6.66
C ILE A 187 19.19 -5.57 -7.67
N THR A 188 19.97 -4.98 -8.59
CA THR A 188 20.79 -5.67 -9.58
C THR A 188 22.17 -5.02 -9.66
N TYR A 189 23.19 -5.79 -10.03
CA TYR A 189 24.56 -5.31 -10.14
C TYR A 189 25.17 -5.64 -11.50
N ALA A 190 25.73 -4.64 -12.19
CA ALA A 190 26.32 -4.80 -13.51
C ALA A 190 27.65 -5.59 -13.52
N GLY A 191 28.32 -5.68 -12.37
CA GLY A 191 29.63 -6.35 -12.23
C GLY A 191 29.53 -7.86 -11.95
N GLY A 192 28.35 -8.47 -12.00
CA GLY A 192 28.15 -9.90 -11.79
C GLY A 192 27.29 -10.23 -10.57
N LYS A 193 27.52 -11.38 -9.96
CA LYS A 193 26.72 -11.83 -8.81
C LYS A 193 27.03 -11.03 -7.56
N MET A 194 26.02 -10.94 -6.71
CA MET A 194 26.07 -10.37 -5.37
C MET A 194 26.04 -11.50 -4.34
N THR A 195 26.85 -11.41 -3.29
CA THR A 195 26.82 -12.37 -2.18
C THR A 195 26.11 -11.73 -0.99
N VAL A 196 24.91 -12.18 -0.64
CA VAL A 196 24.19 -11.73 0.55
C VAL A 196 24.83 -12.37 1.77
N VAL A 197 25.20 -11.54 2.78
CA VAL A 197 25.90 -11.98 3.99
C VAL A 197 25.21 -11.57 5.28
N ALA A 198 24.24 -10.66 5.23
CA ALA A 198 23.39 -10.30 6.35
C ALA A 198 22.02 -9.83 5.86
N SER A 199 20.98 -10.02 6.69
CA SER A 199 19.62 -9.52 6.51
C SER A 199 19.13 -8.95 7.83
N ASP A 200 18.52 -7.76 7.81
CA ASP A 200 18.03 -7.02 8.98
C ASP A 200 19.07 -6.88 10.12
N GLY A 201 20.31 -6.62 9.72
CA GLY A 201 21.44 -6.45 10.66
C GLY A 201 22.03 -7.74 11.19
N ILE A 202 21.46 -8.91 10.92
CA ILE A 202 21.92 -10.22 11.40
C ILE A 202 22.61 -10.99 10.28
N ASP A 203 23.76 -11.60 10.60
CA ASP A 203 24.52 -12.40 9.64
C ASP A 203 23.69 -13.61 9.15
N VAL A 204 23.86 -13.93 7.87
CA VAL A 204 23.37 -15.17 7.25
C VAL A 204 24.53 -15.92 6.59
N GLU A 205 24.40 -17.23 6.38
CA GLU A 205 25.32 -17.96 5.53
C GLU A 205 25.34 -17.32 4.14
N PRO A 206 26.53 -17.16 3.52
CA PRO A 206 26.64 -16.45 2.24
C PRO A 206 25.80 -17.08 1.14
N VAL A 207 24.96 -16.28 0.47
CA VAL A 207 24.10 -16.70 -0.65
C VAL A 207 24.44 -15.88 -1.88
N GLU A 208 24.83 -16.53 -2.98
CA GLU A 208 25.11 -15.86 -4.27
C GLU A 208 23.81 -15.69 -5.06
N VAL A 209 23.52 -14.47 -5.48
CA VAL A 209 22.31 -14.10 -6.22
C VAL A 209 22.62 -13.15 -7.37
N ASP A 210 21.77 -13.14 -8.39
CA ASP A 210 21.83 -12.19 -9.49
C ASP A 210 20.99 -10.94 -9.20
N ARG A 211 19.92 -11.10 -8.42
CA ARG A 211 19.01 -10.01 -8.01
C ARG A 211 18.22 -10.37 -6.76
N PHE A 212 17.62 -9.35 -6.16
CA PHE A 212 16.65 -9.50 -5.09
C PHE A 212 15.77 -8.25 -4.95
N ILE A 213 14.62 -8.42 -4.31
CA ILE A 213 13.75 -7.33 -3.92
C ILE A 213 13.94 -7.02 -2.43
N MET A 214 13.94 -5.74 -2.08
CA MET A 214 13.96 -5.27 -0.70
C MET A 214 12.58 -4.70 -0.34
N GLY A 215 11.95 -5.26 0.67
CA GLY A 215 10.80 -4.63 1.31
C GLY A 215 11.16 -3.33 2.02
N ILE A 216 10.16 -2.50 2.28
CA ILE A 216 10.34 -1.27 3.06
C ILE A 216 10.88 -1.66 4.45
N ALA A 217 11.87 -0.94 4.94
CA ALA A 217 12.57 -1.12 6.20
C ALA A 217 13.53 -2.32 6.28
N GLU A 218 13.55 -3.22 5.31
CA GLU A 218 14.57 -4.27 5.28
C GLU A 218 15.97 -3.69 5.09
N THR A 219 16.96 -4.38 5.68
CA THR A 219 18.37 -4.13 5.41
C THR A 219 19.06 -5.39 4.92
N TYR A 220 19.99 -5.24 3.98
CA TYR A 220 20.85 -6.32 3.50
C TYR A 220 22.30 -5.87 3.42
N ASP A 221 23.22 -6.70 3.88
CA ASP A 221 24.63 -6.54 3.56
C ASP A 221 24.98 -7.49 2.41
N ILE A 222 25.46 -6.93 1.30
CA ILE A 222 25.95 -7.70 0.17
C ILE A 222 27.44 -7.47 -0.01
N ILE A 223 28.15 -8.49 -0.51
CA ILE A 223 29.50 -8.35 -0.98
C ILE A 223 29.49 -8.40 -2.51
N VAL A 224 30.04 -7.36 -3.13
CA VAL A 224 30.25 -7.29 -4.57
C VAL A 224 31.74 -7.22 -4.87
N THR A 225 32.15 -7.78 -6.00
CA THR A 225 33.53 -7.63 -6.51
C THR A 225 33.51 -6.62 -7.64
N ILE A 226 34.41 -5.62 -7.60
CA ILE A 226 34.61 -4.70 -8.71
C ILE A 226 35.51 -5.42 -9.71
N PRO A 227 35.04 -5.70 -10.93
CA PRO A 227 35.87 -6.39 -11.93
C PRO A 227 37.19 -5.64 -12.23
N ALA A 228 38.21 -6.39 -12.61
CA ALA A 228 39.60 -5.88 -12.75
C ALA A 228 39.87 -5.25 -14.13
N ASP A 229 38.99 -4.37 -14.61
CA ASP A 229 39.04 -3.81 -15.98
C ASP A 229 38.94 -2.28 -16.04
N SER A 230 39.10 -1.57 -14.92
CA SER A 230 39.03 -0.10 -14.87
C SER A 230 37.66 0.45 -15.33
N THR A 231 36.59 -0.23 -15.02
CA THR A 231 35.21 0.15 -15.33
C THR A 231 34.48 0.50 -14.03
N ALA A 232 33.56 1.48 -14.08
CA ALA A 232 32.61 1.77 -13.02
C ALA A 232 31.34 0.97 -13.27
N TYR A 233 30.92 0.19 -12.28
CA TYR A 233 29.79 -0.71 -12.38
C TYR A 233 28.58 -0.17 -11.62
N GLU A 234 27.42 -0.25 -12.25
CA GLU A 234 26.16 0.19 -11.68
C GLU A 234 25.58 -0.84 -10.70
N LEU A 235 25.31 -0.43 -9.47
CA LEU A 235 24.37 -1.08 -8.59
C LEU A 235 23.03 -0.34 -8.75
N LEU A 236 22.08 -0.97 -9.44
CA LEU A 236 20.82 -0.40 -9.84
C LEU A 236 19.73 -0.80 -8.86
N ALA A 237 19.00 0.20 -8.35
CA ALA A 237 17.79 0.01 -7.56
C ALA A 237 16.58 0.50 -8.35
N THR A 238 15.68 -0.42 -8.72
CA THR A 238 14.48 -0.14 -9.52
C THR A 238 13.24 -0.33 -8.67
N SER A 239 12.31 0.64 -8.67
CA SER A 239 11.01 0.47 -7.99
C SER A 239 10.26 -0.77 -8.50
N GLU A 240 9.43 -1.39 -7.64
CA GLU A 240 8.71 -2.60 -7.99
C GLU A 240 7.83 -2.41 -9.23
N ASP A 241 7.18 -1.25 -9.38
CA ASP A 241 6.36 -0.88 -10.53
C ASP A 241 7.15 -0.58 -11.82
N ARG A 242 8.49 -0.64 -11.79
CA ARG A 242 9.39 -0.35 -12.92
C ARG A 242 9.33 1.08 -13.45
N VAL A 243 8.68 2.00 -12.73
CA VAL A 243 8.50 3.38 -13.20
C VAL A 243 9.77 4.20 -13.05
N ARG A 244 10.52 3.95 -11.96
CA ARG A 244 11.71 4.72 -11.61
C ARG A 244 12.87 3.83 -11.16
N SER A 245 14.08 4.35 -11.28
CA SER A 245 15.29 3.74 -10.73
C SER A 245 16.23 4.79 -10.20
N THR A 246 17.15 4.37 -9.34
CA THR A 246 18.30 5.13 -8.85
C THR A 246 19.53 4.23 -8.84
N SER A 247 20.72 4.80 -8.82
CA SER A 247 21.97 4.05 -9.00
C SER A 247 23.05 4.47 -8.01
N LEU A 248 23.82 3.50 -7.56
CA LEU A 248 25.13 3.71 -6.96
C LEU A 248 26.21 3.19 -7.93
N TRP A 249 27.13 4.06 -8.32
CA TRP A 249 28.28 3.68 -9.15
C TRP A 249 29.48 3.30 -8.29
N LEU A 250 30.01 2.09 -8.52
CA LEU A 250 31.16 1.54 -7.82
C LEU A 250 32.35 1.46 -8.77
N GLY A 251 33.49 2.00 -8.34
CA GLY A 251 34.72 2.02 -9.16
C GLY A 251 34.87 3.28 -10.02
N SER A 252 35.80 3.25 -10.98
CA SER A 252 36.14 4.39 -11.81
C SER A 252 36.41 3.96 -13.25
N GLY A 253 36.16 4.85 -14.22
CA GLY A 253 36.39 4.59 -15.63
C GLY A 253 35.12 4.62 -16.48
N ILE A 254 35.06 3.77 -17.49
CA ILE A 254 33.87 3.64 -18.36
C ILE A 254 32.73 3.06 -17.55
N ARG A 255 31.51 3.59 -17.72
CA ARG A 255 30.33 3.14 -17.00
C ARG A 255 29.70 1.92 -17.67
N GLN A 256 29.54 0.83 -16.90
CA GLN A 256 28.81 -0.36 -17.27
C GLN A 256 27.42 -0.36 -16.58
N LEU A 257 26.36 -0.25 -17.35
CA LEU A 257 24.98 -0.26 -16.87
C LEU A 257 24.52 -1.67 -16.51
N ALA A 258 23.74 -1.77 -15.46
CA ALA A 258 22.98 -2.98 -15.17
C ALA A 258 21.82 -3.13 -16.17
N ALA A 259 21.47 -4.38 -16.48
CA ALA A 259 20.36 -4.66 -17.39
C ALA A 259 19.04 -4.13 -16.75
N PRO A 260 18.27 -3.30 -17.48
CA PRO A 260 17.01 -2.80 -16.98
C PRO A 260 15.99 -3.94 -16.85
N LEU A 261 15.17 -3.88 -15.82
CA LEU A 261 14.06 -4.81 -15.66
C LEU A 261 12.93 -4.50 -16.65
N GLN A 262 12.30 -5.56 -17.18
CA GLN A 262 11.23 -5.42 -18.16
C GLN A 262 9.96 -4.83 -17.52
N PRO A 263 9.09 -4.12 -18.28
CA PRO A 263 7.81 -3.64 -17.79
C PRO A 263 6.92 -4.79 -17.27
N LEU A 264 6.10 -4.49 -16.26
CA LEU A 264 5.16 -5.46 -15.70
C LEU A 264 4.03 -5.77 -16.68
N LYS A 265 3.62 -7.03 -16.73
CA LYS A 265 2.48 -7.52 -17.51
C LYS A 265 1.22 -7.59 -16.64
N TYR A 266 0.61 -6.45 -16.39
CA TYR A 266 -0.52 -6.32 -15.46
C TYR A 266 -1.73 -7.19 -15.80
N PHE A 267 -2.08 -7.35 -17.10
CA PHE A 267 -3.21 -8.18 -17.47
C PHE A 267 -2.95 -9.69 -17.28
N GLU A 268 -1.72 -10.14 -17.43
CA GLU A 268 -1.35 -11.54 -17.11
C GLU A 268 -1.43 -11.77 -15.59
N GLY A 269 -0.92 -10.83 -14.79
CA GLY A 269 -1.09 -10.85 -13.33
C GLY A 269 -2.56 -10.85 -12.90
N MET A 270 -3.38 -9.98 -13.52
CA MET A 270 -4.81 -9.91 -13.28
C MET A 270 -5.52 -11.23 -13.65
N GLN A 271 -5.15 -11.87 -14.75
CA GLN A 271 -5.70 -13.18 -15.14
C GLN A 271 -5.39 -14.23 -14.07
N MET A 272 -4.13 -14.34 -13.64
CA MET A 272 -3.72 -15.25 -12.60
C MET A 272 -4.52 -15.02 -11.31
N MET A 273 -4.66 -13.77 -10.87
CA MET A 273 -5.46 -13.44 -9.69
C MET A 273 -6.93 -13.82 -9.87
N ASN A 274 -7.50 -13.55 -11.04
CA ASN A 274 -8.89 -13.93 -11.34
C ASN A 274 -9.12 -15.44 -11.24
N ASP A 275 -8.14 -16.25 -11.64
CA ASP A 275 -8.21 -17.71 -11.58
C ASP A 275 -8.17 -18.22 -10.13
N MET A 276 -7.50 -17.49 -9.23
CA MET A 276 -7.34 -17.87 -7.82
C MET A 276 -8.43 -17.32 -6.88
N MET A 277 -9.20 -16.32 -7.29
CA MET A 277 -10.21 -15.67 -6.43
C MET A 277 -11.59 -16.24 -6.59
N LYS A 278 -12.35 -16.33 -5.48
CA LYS A 278 -13.79 -16.60 -5.48
C LYS A 278 -14.59 -15.43 -6.05
N MET A 279 -15.84 -15.70 -6.41
CA MET A 279 -16.77 -14.68 -6.94
C MET A 279 -17.01 -13.49 -5.99
N ASN A 280 -16.80 -13.66 -4.68
CA ASN A 280 -17.00 -12.63 -3.68
C ASN A 280 -15.76 -11.74 -3.45
N GLY A 281 -14.68 -11.94 -4.21
CA GLY A 281 -13.44 -11.17 -4.09
C GLY A 281 -12.52 -11.61 -2.97
N ASP A 282 -12.84 -12.70 -2.24
CA ASP A 282 -11.91 -13.29 -1.30
C ASP A 282 -10.82 -14.08 -2.05
N LEU A 283 -9.58 -13.93 -1.62
CA LEU A 283 -8.49 -14.81 -2.05
C LEU A 283 -8.75 -16.20 -1.49
N ASP A 284 -8.68 -17.21 -2.34
CA ASP A 284 -8.89 -18.58 -1.92
C ASP A 284 -7.56 -19.23 -1.53
N ASP A 285 -7.52 -19.91 -0.40
CA ASP A 285 -6.46 -20.88 -0.13
C ASP A 285 -6.69 -22.09 -1.06
N MET A 286 -6.03 -22.08 -2.20
CA MET A 286 -6.07 -23.16 -3.19
C MET A 286 -5.40 -24.46 -2.69
N GLY A 287 -5.07 -24.54 -1.40
CA GLY A 287 -4.29 -25.64 -0.84
C GLY A 287 -2.83 -25.61 -1.29
N MET A 288 -2.40 -24.57 -1.99
CA MET A 288 -1.01 -24.33 -2.30
C MET A 288 -0.36 -23.68 -1.09
N ASN A 289 0.61 -24.36 -0.52
CA ASN A 289 1.40 -23.81 0.59
C ASN A 289 2.43 -22.83 0.00
N MET A 290 1.99 -21.60 -0.28
CA MET A 290 2.85 -20.53 -0.77
C MET A 290 3.39 -19.76 0.42
N SER A 291 4.70 -19.74 0.58
CA SER A 291 5.37 -19.06 1.67
C SER A 291 6.79 -18.65 1.28
N LEU A 292 7.38 -17.74 2.03
CA LEU A 292 8.80 -17.39 1.98
C LEU A 292 9.24 -16.69 0.68
N GLN A 293 8.34 -15.92 0.05
CA GLN A 293 8.61 -15.25 -1.23
C GLN A 293 8.91 -16.25 -2.39
N GLN A 294 8.51 -17.49 -2.25
CA GLN A 294 8.74 -18.52 -3.29
C GLN A 294 7.88 -18.29 -4.52
N MET A 295 6.67 -17.74 -4.35
CA MET A 295 5.85 -17.28 -5.44
C MET A 295 5.88 -15.76 -5.48
N ASP A 296 6.60 -15.23 -6.42
CA ASP A 296 6.47 -13.84 -6.79
C ASP A 296 5.32 -13.70 -7.79
N MET A 297 4.23 -13.01 -7.43
CA MET A 297 3.17 -12.65 -8.42
C MET A 297 3.77 -11.92 -9.61
N ASN A 298 4.88 -11.26 -9.39
CA ASN A 298 5.69 -10.70 -10.44
C ASN A 298 6.25 -11.77 -11.39
N VAL A 299 6.42 -13.03 -11.00
CA VAL A 299 6.89 -14.09 -11.90
C VAL A 299 5.99 -14.22 -13.13
N VAL A 300 4.68 -14.09 -12.95
CA VAL A 300 3.74 -14.10 -14.07
C VAL A 300 3.81 -12.80 -14.87
N MET A 301 4.13 -11.70 -14.21
CA MET A 301 4.27 -10.37 -14.82
C MET A 301 5.67 -10.10 -15.38
N TYR A 302 6.65 -10.95 -15.10
CA TYR A 302 8.04 -10.81 -15.57
C TYR A 302 8.38 -11.78 -16.69
N PRO A 303 8.41 -11.32 -17.94
CA PRO A 303 8.74 -12.19 -19.06
C PRO A 303 10.17 -12.77 -18.97
N GLU A 304 11.09 -12.06 -18.33
CA GLU A 304 12.46 -12.52 -18.12
C GLU A 304 12.58 -13.69 -17.13
N ILE A 305 11.60 -13.89 -16.26
CA ILE A 305 11.55 -15.04 -15.34
C ILE A 305 10.77 -16.18 -15.98
N THR A 306 9.67 -15.85 -16.65
CA THR A 306 8.82 -16.83 -17.31
C THR A 306 9.37 -17.28 -18.67
N GLY A 307 10.56 -16.91 -19.07
CA GLY A 307 11.22 -17.24 -20.36
C GLY A 307 10.96 -18.66 -20.89
N ALA A 308 9.88 -19.23 -20.43
CA ALA A 308 9.26 -20.45 -20.88
C ALA A 308 8.96 -20.36 -22.35
N LYS A 309 9.67 -21.17 -23.12
CA LYS A 309 9.25 -21.57 -24.46
C LYS A 309 7.76 -21.85 -24.43
N GLU A 310 7.00 -21.17 -25.29
CA GLU A 310 5.56 -21.33 -25.53
C GLU A 310 5.13 -22.74 -25.93
N ASN A 311 5.96 -23.76 -25.79
CA ASN A 311 5.72 -25.13 -26.25
C ASN A 311 5.89 -26.14 -25.12
N SER A 312 4.93 -26.20 -24.20
CA SER A 312 4.58 -27.45 -23.56
C SER A 312 3.18 -27.37 -22.96
N HIS A 313 2.22 -27.99 -23.63
CA HIS A 313 1.06 -28.57 -22.97
C HIS A 313 1.56 -29.63 -22.00
N ALA A 314 1.87 -29.27 -20.80
CA ALA A 314 2.25 -30.22 -19.76
C ALA A 314 1.85 -29.72 -18.40
N ASP A 315 1.00 -30.49 -17.82
CA ASP A 315 0.74 -30.74 -16.42
C ASP A 315 0.61 -29.54 -15.46
N HIS A 316 -0.57 -29.45 -14.86
CA HIS A 316 -0.94 -28.53 -13.78
C HIS A 316 -0.21 -28.89 -12.46
N GLY A 317 1.11 -28.75 -12.43
CA GLY A 317 1.91 -28.93 -11.22
C GLY A 317 2.46 -27.59 -10.72
N ASN A 318 2.65 -27.48 -9.43
CA ASN A 318 3.16 -26.35 -8.66
C ASN A 318 4.47 -25.70 -9.19
N ASP A 319 5.15 -26.32 -10.15
CA ASP A 319 6.45 -25.86 -10.66
C ASP A 319 6.38 -24.64 -11.59
N ARG A 320 5.19 -24.24 -12.04
CA ARG A 320 5.02 -23.06 -12.92
C ARG A 320 5.38 -21.73 -12.27
N TYR A 321 5.37 -21.67 -10.95
CA TYR A 321 5.50 -20.44 -10.20
C TYR A 321 6.80 -20.35 -9.39
N ASN A 322 7.66 -21.36 -9.48
CA ASN A 322 8.98 -21.30 -8.86
C ASN A 322 9.96 -20.57 -9.78
N SER A 323 10.25 -19.31 -9.45
CA SER A 323 11.12 -18.43 -10.25
C SER A 323 12.50 -19.01 -10.54
N ASN A 324 13.03 -19.81 -9.63
CA ASN A 324 14.37 -20.39 -9.76
C ASN A 324 14.40 -21.68 -10.62
N ALA A 325 13.24 -22.28 -10.90
CA ALA A 325 13.18 -23.50 -11.72
C ALA A 325 13.18 -23.25 -13.24
N LEU A 326 12.93 -22.00 -13.67
CA LEU A 326 12.67 -21.66 -15.08
C LEU A 326 13.72 -20.74 -15.72
N SER A 327 14.69 -20.22 -14.97
CA SER A 327 15.76 -19.34 -15.48
C SER A 327 17.09 -19.59 -14.80
N ASP A 328 18.20 -19.30 -15.48
CA ASP A 328 19.56 -19.27 -14.90
C ASP A 328 19.75 -18.10 -13.91
N ILE A 329 18.76 -17.23 -13.75
CA ILE A 329 18.81 -16.04 -12.88
C ILE A 329 18.38 -16.43 -11.46
N VAL A 330 19.31 -16.32 -10.53
CA VAL A 330 19.05 -16.61 -9.11
C VAL A 330 18.48 -15.35 -8.44
N THR A 331 17.21 -15.44 -8.04
CA THR A 331 16.53 -14.40 -7.23
C THR A 331 16.49 -14.84 -5.78
N LEU A 332 16.95 -13.97 -4.86
CA LEU A 332 16.88 -14.25 -3.41
C LEU A 332 15.42 -14.39 -2.97
N ASN A 333 15.20 -15.40 -2.14
CA ASN A 333 13.97 -15.55 -1.35
C ASN A 333 14.30 -16.01 0.08
N TYR A 334 13.35 -15.93 1.01
CA TYR A 334 13.61 -16.25 2.41
C TYR A 334 13.97 -17.71 2.66
N ALA A 335 13.56 -18.65 1.82
CA ALA A 335 13.94 -20.06 1.95
C ALA A 335 15.45 -20.27 1.80
N MET A 336 16.15 -19.38 1.10
CA MET A 336 17.60 -19.44 0.88
C MET A 336 18.41 -18.90 2.06
N LEU A 337 17.80 -18.13 2.95
CA LEU A 337 18.48 -17.53 4.10
C LEU A 337 18.64 -18.56 5.23
N ARG A 338 19.85 -18.62 5.78
CA ARG A 338 20.21 -19.52 6.88
C ARG A 338 21.06 -18.78 7.90
N SER A 339 20.70 -18.89 9.17
CA SER A 339 21.54 -18.35 10.26
C SER A 339 22.82 -19.19 10.42
N PRO A 340 24.01 -18.57 10.52
CA PRO A 340 25.27 -19.30 10.75
C PRO A 340 25.33 -19.93 12.15
N THR A 341 24.54 -19.46 13.08
CA THR A 341 24.44 -19.98 14.45
C THR A 341 23.02 -20.45 14.75
N SER A 342 22.87 -21.31 15.77
CA SER A 342 21.52 -21.72 16.19
C SER A 342 20.68 -20.53 16.62
N SER A 343 19.49 -20.42 16.03
CA SER A 343 18.44 -19.48 16.39
C SER A 343 17.27 -20.15 17.12
N ALA A 344 17.47 -21.40 17.57
CA ALA A 344 16.43 -22.14 18.31
C ALA A 344 15.95 -21.34 19.51
N LEU A 345 14.63 -21.29 19.71
CA LEU A 345 14.05 -20.61 20.85
C LEU A 345 14.37 -21.35 22.16
N PRO A 346 14.55 -20.64 23.28
CA PRO A 346 14.73 -21.28 24.56
C PRO A 346 13.49 -22.10 24.94
N PRO A 347 13.62 -23.13 25.80
CA PRO A 347 12.44 -23.82 26.31
C PRO A 347 11.47 -22.89 27.00
N GLY A 348 10.20 -22.95 26.64
CA GLY A 348 9.13 -22.10 27.19
C GLY A 348 7.76 -22.49 26.67
N PRO A 349 6.68 -22.00 27.31
CA PRO A 349 5.33 -22.21 26.83
C PRO A 349 5.16 -21.56 25.44
N LEU A 350 4.49 -22.27 24.53
CA LEU A 350 4.18 -21.74 23.19
C LEU A 350 2.82 -21.05 23.19
N LYS A 351 2.80 -19.81 22.72
CA LYS A 351 1.59 -19.06 22.39
C LYS A 351 1.50 -18.88 20.90
N GLU A 352 0.57 -19.58 20.27
CA GLU A 352 0.32 -19.48 18.82
C GLU A 352 -0.83 -18.51 18.52
N MET A 353 -0.65 -17.70 17.49
CA MET A 353 -1.63 -16.76 16.98
C MET A 353 -1.68 -16.81 15.46
N ARG A 354 -2.86 -16.53 14.89
CA ARG A 354 -3.06 -16.42 13.46
C ARG A 354 -3.61 -15.04 13.15
N PHE A 355 -3.08 -14.40 12.13
CA PHE A 355 -3.54 -13.11 11.65
C PHE A 355 -3.78 -13.17 10.16
N GLU A 356 -4.87 -12.57 9.74
CA GLU A 356 -5.22 -12.34 8.35
C GLU A 356 -4.95 -10.87 8.00
N LEU A 357 -4.05 -10.61 7.04
CA LEU A 357 -3.82 -9.28 6.51
C LEU A 357 -4.89 -8.99 5.46
N THR A 358 -5.63 -7.89 5.64
CA THR A 358 -6.75 -7.52 4.78
C THR A 358 -6.63 -6.08 4.31
N GLY A 359 -7.14 -5.78 3.11
CA GLY A 359 -7.09 -4.43 2.57
C GLY A 359 -8.15 -4.16 1.53
N ASN A 360 -8.49 -2.89 1.38
CA ASN A 360 -9.41 -2.39 0.36
C ASN A 360 -8.89 -1.09 -0.24
N MET A 361 -8.49 -1.12 -1.51
CA MET A 361 -7.95 0.02 -2.23
C MET A 361 -8.97 1.14 -2.46
N ASN A 362 -10.27 0.82 -2.62
CA ASN A 362 -11.30 1.84 -2.85
C ASN A 362 -11.51 2.76 -1.65
N ARG A 363 -11.36 2.22 -0.44
CA ARG A 363 -11.53 2.95 0.81
C ARG A 363 -10.20 3.19 1.51
N TYR A 364 -9.14 2.66 0.94
CA TYR A 364 -7.79 2.67 1.47
C TYR A 364 -7.73 2.29 2.96
N LEU A 365 -8.44 1.20 3.27
CA LEU A 365 -8.44 0.59 4.60
C LEU A 365 -7.52 -0.61 4.59
N TRP A 366 -6.54 -0.61 5.48
CA TRP A 366 -5.62 -1.71 5.70
C TRP A 366 -5.74 -2.20 7.14
N ALA A 367 -5.85 -3.51 7.32
CA ALA A 367 -6.23 -4.06 8.62
C ALA A 367 -5.62 -5.45 8.86
N ILE A 368 -5.56 -5.85 10.12
CA ILE A 368 -5.26 -7.21 10.54
C ILE A 368 -6.56 -7.77 11.14
N ASP A 369 -7.03 -8.94 10.66
CA ASP A 369 -8.33 -9.54 11.03
C ASP A 369 -9.50 -8.57 10.83
N ASN A 370 -9.47 -7.79 9.75
CA ASN A 370 -10.46 -6.75 9.43
C ASN A 370 -10.67 -5.70 10.54
N LYS A 371 -9.66 -5.49 11.40
CA LYS A 371 -9.68 -4.48 12.46
C LYS A 371 -8.46 -3.59 12.36
N THR A 372 -8.65 -2.30 12.53
CA THR A 372 -7.55 -1.33 12.63
C THR A 372 -6.99 -1.30 14.05
N VAL A 373 -5.85 -0.62 14.24
CA VAL A 373 -5.20 -0.51 15.55
C VAL A 373 -6.16 -0.05 16.63
N SER A 374 -6.98 0.97 16.35
CA SER A 374 -7.90 1.54 17.33
C SER A 374 -9.16 0.71 17.60
N GLU A 375 -9.40 -0.35 16.82
CA GLU A 375 -10.53 -1.26 16.95
C GLU A 375 -10.20 -2.54 17.73
N THR A 376 -8.95 -2.66 18.23
CA THR A 376 -8.47 -3.87 18.91
C THR A 376 -7.92 -3.60 20.29
N ASP A 377 -8.03 -4.61 21.15
CA ASP A 377 -7.30 -4.65 22.41
C ASP A 377 -5.83 -5.03 22.16
N ARG A 378 -5.00 -4.74 23.16
CA ARG A 378 -3.60 -5.16 23.18
C ARG A 378 -3.49 -6.68 23.27
N ILE A 379 -2.52 -7.23 22.57
CA ILE A 379 -2.21 -8.66 22.63
C ILE A 379 -1.28 -8.89 23.83
N LEU A 380 -1.81 -9.53 24.88
CA LEU A 380 -1.03 -9.79 26.07
C LEU A 380 -0.09 -10.98 25.86
N ILE A 381 1.19 -10.81 26.18
CA ILE A 381 2.21 -11.86 26.21
C ILE A 381 2.95 -11.85 27.53
N ARG A 382 3.60 -12.95 27.89
CA ARG A 382 4.35 -13.08 29.14
C ARG A 382 5.83 -13.27 28.88
N LYS A 383 6.63 -12.66 29.70
CA LYS A 383 8.08 -12.91 29.67
C LYS A 383 8.38 -14.40 29.92
N GLY A 384 9.16 -14.99 29.01
CA GLY A 384 9.50 -16.42 29.00
C GLY A 384 8.57 -17.30 28.16
N GLU A 385 7.54 -16.73 27.52
CA GLU A 385 6.78 -17.44 26.48
C GLU A 385 7.52 -17.40 25.15
N ASN A 386 7.31 -18.43 24.33
CA ASN A 386 7.61 -18.40 22.91
C ASN A 386 6.34 -18.05 22.14
N VAL A 387 6.43 -17.05 21.29
CA VAL A 387 5.29 -16.59 20.50
C VAL A 387 5.48 -17.02 19.06
N ARG A 388 4.48 -17.71 18.51
CA ARG A 388 4.40 -18.06 17.09
C ARG A 388 3.26 -17.28 16.45
N ILE A 389 3.55 -16.59 15.35
CA ILE A 389 2.57 -15.84 14.58
C ILE A 389 2.51 -16.44 13.17
N ILE A 390 1.34 -16.92 12.79
CA ILE A 390 1.03 -17.35 11.43
C ILE A 390 0.30 -16.21 10.74
N LEU A 391 0.89 -15.68 9.67
CA LEU A 391 0.38 -14.55 8.92
C LEU A 391 -0.11 -15.04 7.55
N TYR A 392 -1.36 -14.78 7.22
CA TYR A 392 -1.92 -15.00 5.89
C TYR A 392 -2.24 -13.66 5.24
N ASN A 393 -1.65 -13.39 4.09
CA ASN A 393 -1.93 -12.18 3.34
C ASN A 393 -3.14 -12.36 2.41
N ASN A 394 -4.33 -11.99 2.88
CA ASN A 394 -5.57 -11.97 2.10
C ASN A 394 -5.83 -10.58 1.51
N SER A 395 -4.81 -9.99 0.93
CA SER A 395 -4.90 -8.72 0.20
C SER A 395 -4.15 -8.81 -1.13
N MET A 396 -4.29 -7.76 -1.96
CA MET A 396 -3.69 -7.71 -3.30
C MET A 396 -2.29 -7.10 -3.32
N MET A 397 -1.77 -6.69 -2.16
CA MET A 397 -0.46 -6.04 -2.05
C MET A 397 0.46 -6.78 -1.09
N ARG A 398 1.76 -6.57 -1.26
CA ARG A 398 2.78 -7.04 -0.32
C ARG A 398 2.71 -6.23 0.97
N HIS A 399 3.07 -6.87 2.08
CA HIS A 399 3.13 -6.23 3.38
C HIS A 399 4.43 -6.55 4.11
N PRO A 400 5.36 -5.59 4.26
CA PRO A 400 6.53 -5.76 5.11
C PRO A 400 6.11 -5.57 6.57
N MET A 401 5.92 -6.70 7.27
CA MET A 401 5.46 -6.72 8.66
C MET A 401 6.62 -6.59 9.62
N HIS A 402 6.63 -5.54 10.42
CA HIS A 402 7.68 -5.22 11.39
C HIS A 402 7.22 -5.39 12.82
N LEU A 403 8.06 -5.99 13.66
CA LEU A 403 7.86 -6.08 15.11
C LEU A 403 8.94 -5.28 15.84
N HIS A 404 8.53 -4.24 16.55
CA HIS A 404 9.43 -3.41 17.35
C HIS A 404 10.08 -4.21 18.49
N GLY A 405 11.34 -3.90 18.78
CA GLY A 405 12.09 -4.40 19.92
C GLY A 405 12.38 -5.90 19.94
N HIS A 406 12.09 -6.62 18.85
CA HIS A 406 12.30 -8.06 18.77
C HIS A 406 12.92 -8.46 17.43
N PHE A 407 13.77 -9.50 17.49
CA PHE A 407 14.05 -10.31 16.31
C PHE A 407 13.18 -11.56 16.37
N PHE A 408 12.67 -11.96 15.24
CA PHE A 408 11.92 -13.20 15.08
C PHE A 408 12.64 -14.13 14.10
N ARG A 409 12.46 -15.41 14.31
CA ARG A 409 12.86 -16.47 13.37
C ARG A 409 11.81 -16.52 12.27
N VAL A 410 12.23 -16.56 11.02
CA VAL A 410 11.34 -16.90 9.90
C VAL A 410 11.37 -18.42 9.73
N VAL A 411 10.22 -19.08 9.90
CA VAL A 411 10.11 -20.53 9.81
C VAL A 411 10.19 -20.96 8.34
N ASN A 412 11.41 -21.17 7.85
CA ASN A 412 11.72 -21.37 6.43
C ASN A 412 12.27 -22.77 6.08
N GLY A 413 12.06 -23.76 6.95
CA GLY A 413 12.54 -25.12 6.73
C GLY A 413 14.00 -25.36 7.14
N GLN A 414 14.74 -24.33 7.59
CA GLN A 414 16.14 -24.46 8.04
C GLN A 414 16.27 -24.95 9.51
N GLY A 415 15.16 -25.32 10.14
CA GLY A 415 15.16 -25.85 11.51
C GLY A 415 15.78 -24.86 12.50
N ASP A 416 16.75 -25.32 13.30
CA ASP A 416 17.42 -24.49 14.31
C ASP A 416 18.28 -23.35 13.72
N HIS A 417 18.47 -23.33 12.42
CA HIS A 417 19.21 -22.30 11.70
C HIS A 417 18.30 -21.36 10.89
N ALA A 418 17.02 -21.26 11.24
CA ALA A 418 16.12 -20.30 10.64
C ALA A 418 16.68 -18.85 10.76
N PRO A 419 16.59 -18.03 9.72
CA PRO A 419 17.13 -16.68 9.77
C PRO A 419 16.37 -15.83 10.80
N LEU A 420 17.11 -14.93 11.46
CA LEU A 420 16.55 -13.92 12.33
C LEU A 420 16.32 -12.63 11.53
N LYS A 421 15.12 -12.09 11.61
CA LYS A 421 14.72 -10.83 10.96
C LYS A 421 13.90 -9.97 11.91
N ASN A 422 13.72 -8.72 11.57
CA ASN A 422 12.77 -7.82 12.25
C ASN A 422 11.69 -7.29 11.30
N VAL A 423 11.83 -7.53 9.99
CA VAL A 423 10.81 -7.28 8.95
C VAL A 423 10.55 -8.58 8.20
N LEU A 424 9.28 -8.93 8.03
CA LEU A 424 8.82 -10.02 7.17
C LEU A 424 8.02 -9.45 6.01
N ASP A 425 8.54 -9.52 4.81
CA ASP A 425 7.78 -9.18 3.61
C ASP A 425 6.93 -10.37 3.17
N ILE A 426 5.61 -10.21 3.23
CA ILE A 426 4.65 -11.26 2.91
C ILE A 426 3.84 -10.88 1.66
N MET A 427 3.90 -11.73 0.65
CA MET A 427 3.25 -11.51 -0.64
C MET A 427 1.75 -11.80 -0.59
N PRO A 428 0.96 -11.28 -1.55
CA PRO A 428 -0.43 -11.69 -1.70
C PRO A 428 -0.59 -13.22 -1.71
N MET A 429 -1.58 -13.74 -0.97
CA MET A 429 -1.91 -15.16 -0.79
C MET A 429 -0.85 -16.01 -0.07
N GLU A 430 0.28 -15.45 0.33
CA GLU A 430 1.27 -16.17 1.12
C GLU A 430 0.82 -16.36 2.57
N THR A 431 1.28 -17.48 3.14
CA THR A 431 1.17 -17.78 4.56
C THR A 431 2.55 -18.03 5.12
N ASP A 432 3.02 -17.10 5.91
CA ASP A 432 4.32 -17.20 6.57
C ASP A 432 4.19 -17.31 8.08
N THR A 433 5.19 -17.93 8.69
CA THR A 433 5.25 -18.14 10.14
C THR A 433 6.52 -17.53 10.71
N ILE A 434 6.35 -16.72 11.74
CA ILE A 434 7.45 -16.17 12.53
C ILE A 434 7.35 -16.62 13.98
N GLU A 435 8.51 -16.71 14.64
CA GLU A 435 8.61 -17.12 16.05
C GLU A 435 9.60 -16.22 16.78
N PHE A 436 9.26 -15.84 18.01
CA PHE A 436 10.20 -15.13 18.88
C PHE A 436 10.03 -15.52 20.35
N ALA A 437 11.10 -15.40 21.11
CA ALA A 437 11.04 -15.52 22.56
C ALA A 437 10.63 -14.17 23.15
N ALA A 438 9.62 -14.18 24.02
CA ALA A 438 9.18 -12.98 24.73
C ALA A 438 10.15 -12.67 25.89
N THR A 439 11.18 -11.88 25.62
CA THR A 439 12.26 -11.57 26.59
C THR A 439 12.18 -10.17 27.16
N GLU A 440 11.43 -9.29 26.51
CA GLU A 440 11.36 -7.86 26.78
C GLU A 440 10.31 -7.49 27.86
N THR A 441 9.99 -6.23 27.95
CA THR A 441 8.90 -5.65 28.77
C THR A 441 8.27 -4.51 27.99
N GLY A 442 7.09 -4.05 28.36
CA GLY A 442 6.44 -2.89 27.74
C GLY A 442 5.46 -3.22 26.65
N ASP A 443 5.16 -2.20 25.87
CA ASP A 443 4.26 -2.25 24.72
C ASP A 443 5.08 -2.14 23.45
N TRP A 444 4.82 -3.00 22.48
CA TRP A 444 5.55 -3.06 21.24
C TRP A 444 4.62 -3.02 20.04
N PHE A 445 4.94 -2.18 19.06
CA PHE A 445 4.13 -2.08 17.87
C PHE A 445 4.48 -3.18 16.87
N PHE A 446 3.47 -3.81 16.30
CA PHE A 446 3.56 -4.75 15.18
C PHE A 446 2.72 -4.22 14.05
N HIS A 447 3.34 -3.85 12.93
CA HIS A 447 2.64 -3.14 11.86
C HIS A 447 3.23 -3.42 10.48
N CYS A 448 2.45 -3.13 9.44
CA CYS A 448 2.97 -3.04 8.09
C CYS A 448 3.85 -1.80 7.96
N HIS A 449 5.04 -1.94 7.39
CA HIS A 449 5.98 -0.82 7.25
C HIS A 449 5.75 0.04 5.99
N ILE A 450 4.80 -0.30 5.11
CA ILE A 450 4.29 0.68 4.15
C ILE A 450 3.60 1.78 4.96
N LEU A 451 4.19 2.99 4.96
CA LEU A 451 3.76 4.10 5.81
C LEU A 451 2.26 4.39 5.69
N TYR A 452 1.75 4.42 4.46
CA TYR A 452 0.34 4.71 4.21
C TYR A 452 -0.58 3.57 4.63
N HIS A 453 -0.12 2.30 4.60
CA HIS A 453 -0.87 1.16 5.15
C HIS A 453 -0.94 1.20 6.69
N MET A 454 0.19 1.50 7.33
CA MET A 454 0.25 1.69 8.79
C MET A 454 -0.71 2.80 9.22
N MET A 455 -0.64 3.98 8.58
CA MET A 455 -1.51 5.11 8.87
C MET A 455 -2.98 4.83 8.53
N SER A 456 -3.24 3.88 7.65
CA SER A 456 -4.58 3.42 7.30
C SER A 456 -5.07 2.22 8.14
N GLY A 457 -4.32 1.86 9.21
CA GLY A 457 -4.80 0.99 10.28
C GLY A 457 -4.12 -0.36 10.43
N MET A 458 -3.15 -0.72 9.57
CA MET A 458 -2.53 -2.05 9.61
C MET A 458 -1.49 -2.18 10.73
N GLY A 459 -1.95 -2.47 11.94
CA GLY A 459 -1.08 -2.68 13.09
C GLY A 459 -1.79 -3.33 14.27
N ARG A 460 -0.97 -3.81 15.23
CA ARG A 460 -1.34 -4.39 16.52
C ARG A 460 -0.35 -3.94 17.57
N VAL A 461 -0.74 -4.01 18.82
CA VAL A 461 0.14 -3.75 19.96
C VAL A 461 0.30 -5.02 20.78
N PHE A 462 1.52 -5.53 20.87
CA PHE A 462 1.90 -6.54 21.83
C PHE A 462 2.23 -5.88 23.18
N SER A 463 1.68 -6.39 24.26
CA SER A 463 1.84 -5.85 25.59
C SER A 463 2.31 -6.93 26.56
N TYR A 464 3.41 -6.71 27.23
CA TYR A 464 3.90 -7.62 28.25
C TYR A 464 3.09 -7.47 29.53
N GLU A 465 2.58 -8.60 30.06
CA GLU A 465 1.90 -8.62 31.37
C GLU A 465 2.84 -8.12 32.47
N ASN A 466 2.29 -7.43 33.44
CA ASN A 466 3.02 -6.89 34.59
C ASN A 466 4.14 -5.87 34.29
N THR A 467 4.05 -5.20 33.15
CA THR A 467 4.95 -4.08 32.84
C THR A 467 4.70 -2.92 33.79
N ALA A 468 5.78 -2.33 34.32
CA ALA A 468 5.70 -1.12 35.12
C ALA A 468 5.12 0.05 34.30
N PRO A 469 4.42 0.99 34.95
CA PRO A 469 3.94 2.20 34.26
C PRO A 469 5.08 2.95 33.56
N ASN A 470 4.85 3.37 32.33
CA ASN A 470 5.84 4.09 31.54
C ASN A 470 6.04 5.51 32.12
N PRO A 471 7.25 5.86 32.59
CA PRO A 471 7.50 7.17 33.19
C PRO A 471 7.41 8.32 32.17
N GLN A 472 7.63 8.06 30.89
CA GLN A 472 7.47 9.06 29.84
C GLN A 472 5.99 9.34 29.50
N LEU A 473 5.10 8.42 29.83
CA LEU A 473 3.66 8.49 29.55
C LEU A 473 2.85 8.33 30.85
N PRO A 474 2.98 9.26 31.83
CA PRO A 474 2.39 9.09 33.16
C PRO A 474 0.86 9.00 33.15
N ASP A 475 0.19 9.60 32.15
CA ASP A 475 -1.25 9.41 31.88
C ASP A 475 -1.43 8.43 30.71
N ALA A 476 -1.34 7.13 31.00
CA ALA A 476 -1.47 6.07 30.00
C ALA A 476 -2.82 6.11 29.27
N ARG A 477 -3.92 6.55 29.93
CA ARG A 477 -5.24 6.65 29.29
C ARG A 477 -5.30 7.78 28.27
N LYS A 478 -4.68 8.90 28.57
CA LYS A 478 -4.57 10.03 27.65
C LYS A 478 -3.68 9.67 26.47
N ALA A 479 -2.52 9.06 26.72
CA ALA A 479 -1.61 8.59 25.69
C ALA A 479 -2.30 7.61 24.72
N ALA A 480 -2.96 6.58 25.24
CA ALA A 480 -3.70 5.61 24.41
C ALA A 480 -4.82 6.26 23.56
N ARG A 481 -5.52 7.29 24.09
CA ARG A 481 -6.51 8.04 23.31
C ARG A 481 -5.89 8.84 22.19
N ILE A 482 -4.71 9.43 22.40
CA ILE A 482 -4.01 10.19 21.36
C ILE A 482 -3.50 9.23 20.28
N PHE A 483 -2.87 8.12 20.67
CA PHE A 483 -2.40 7.07 19.74
C PHE A 483 -3.57 6.54 18.86
N ALA A 484 -4.70 6.22 19.48
CA ALA A 484 -5.89 5.77 18.78
C ALA A 484 -6.55 6.85 17.89
N ARG A 485 -6.30 8.15 18.15
CA ARG A 485 -6.85 9.25 17.34
C ARG A 485 -6.21 9.32 15.98
N ASP A 486 -4.90 9.07 15.86
CA ASP A 486 -4.21 9.09 14.58
C ASP A 486 -4.76 8.00 13.63
N ASP A 487 -5.16 6.85 14.19
CA ASP A 487 -5.87 5.81 13.43
C ASP A 487 -7.31 6.20 13.01
N LYS A 488 -7.89 7.22 13.59
CA LYS A 488 -9.27 7.70 13.33
C LYS A 488 -9.31 9.02 12.56
N GLU A 489 -8.25 9.36 11.86
CA GLU A 489 -8.18 10.60 11.11
C GLU A 489 -9.30 10.69 10.06
N TRP A 490 -9.88 11.89 9.93
CA TRP A 490 -10.93 12.18 8.96
C TRP A 490 -10.34 12.96 7.80
N HIS A 491 -10.73 12.58 6.58
CA HIS A 491 -10.31 13.22 5.35
C HIS A 491 -11.49 13.94 4.69
N PHE A 492 -11.23 15.14 4.20
CA PHE A 492 -12.20 15.90 3.42
C PHE A 492 -11.85 15.80 1.94
N MET A 493 -12.85 15.50 1.13
CA MET A 493 -12.74 15.40 -0.32
C MET A 493 -13.94 16.11 -0.95
N VAL A 494 -13.70 16.72 -2.11
CA VAL A 494 -14.77 17.33 -2.91
C VAL A 494 -14.50 17.11 -4.37
N GLN A 495 -15.56 16.83 -5.12
CA GLN A 495 -15.56 16.79 -6.56
C GLN A 495 -16.73 17.64 -7.06
N ASN A 496 -16.48 18.56 -7.96
CA ASN A 496 -17.52 19.48 -8.43
C ASN A 496 -17.36 19.79 -9.91
N ASP A 497 -18.41 19.58 -10.67
CA ASP A 497 -18.50 19.88 -12.10
C ASP A 497 -19.23 21.21 -12.31
N PHE A 498 -18.53 22.18 -12.86
CA PHE A 498 -19.07 23.49 -13.26
C PHE A 498 -19.44 23.43 -14.75
N ALA A 499 -20.65 23.01 -15.05
CA ALA A 499 -21.11 22.84 -16.43
C ALA A 499 -21.99 24.01 -16.91
N THR A 500 -22.23 24.10 -18.21
CA THR A 500 -23.04 25.16 -18.84
C THR A 500 -24.52 25.14 -18.45
N ASN A 501 -25.04 24.00 -18.04
CA ASN A 501 -26.46 23.78 -17.72
C ASN A 501 -26.73 23.69 -16.21
N GLY A 502 -25.70 23.52 -15.39
CA GLY A 502 -25.84 23.35 -13.94
C GLY A 502 -24.50 23.12 -13.24
N ASN A 503 -24.59 22.89 -11.96
CA ASN A 503 -23.50 22.50 -11.09
C ASN A 503 -23.84 21.16 -10.45
N ASP A 504 -22.97 20.17 -10.62
CA ASP A 504 -23.10 18.82 -10.10
C ASP A 504 -21.87 18.48 -9.28
N GLY A 505 -22.04 17.93 -8.08
CA GLY A 505 -20.87 17.60 -7.27
C GLY A 505 -21.20 16.81 -6.02
N GLU A 506 -20.12 16.46 -5.35
CA GLU A 506 -20.14 15.76 -4.06
C GLU A 506 -19.07 16.29 -3.12
N ALA A 507 -19.34 16.21 -1.82
CA ALA A 507 -18.38 16.43 -0.77
C ALA A 507 -18.46 15.28 0.23
N MET A 508 -17.31 14.75 0.61
CA MET A 508 -17.20 13.67 1.59
C MET A 508 -16.30 14.08 2.75
N TYR A 509 -16.76 13.80 3.96
CA TYR A 509 -15.94 13.87 5.16
C TYR A 509 -15.95 12.49 5.81
N MET A 510 -14.84 11.78 5.67
CA MET A 510 -14.80 10.35 5.93
C MET A 510 -13.54 9.93 6.67
N ASN A 511 -13.68 8.82 7.39
CA ASN A 511 -12.55 8.03 7.88
C ASN A 511 -12.65 6.58 7.37
N LYS A 512 -11.86 5.69 7.94
CA LYS A 512 -11.79 4.28 7.52
C LYS A 512 -13.13 3.53 7.56
N ARG A 513 -14.08 3.93 8.41
CA ARG A 513 -15.36 3.24 8.61
C ARG A 513 -16.58 4.13 8.38
N TRP A 514 -16.47 5.41 8.68
CA TRP A 514 -17.61 6.34 8.65
C TRP A 514 -17.47 7.30 7.49
N ASN A 515 -18.61 7.71 6.94
CA ASN A 515 -18.68 8.71 5.88
C ASN A 515 -19.88 9.64 6.12
N LEU A 516 -19.63 10.94 6.02
CA LEU A 516 -20.62 11.97 5.81
C LEU A 516 -20.44 12.45 4.38
N GLN A 517 -21.42 12.18 3.53
CA GLN A 517 -21.40 12.51 2.10
C GLN A 517 -22.57 13.44 1.81
N SER A 518 -22.32 14.44 0.99
CA SER A 518 -23.34 15.32 0.46
C SER A 518 -23.16 15.44 -1.05
N GLU A 519 -24.20 15.11 -1.78
CA GLU A 519 -24.27 15.21 -3.24
C GLU A 519 -25.22 16.33 -3.62
N TRP A 520 -24.93 17.06 -4.66
CA TRP A 520 -25.81 18.12 -5.14
C TRP A 520 -25.88 18.16 -6.66
N ARG A 521 -27.06 18.53 -7.13
CA ARG A 521 -27.36 18.85 -8.53
C ARG A 521 -28.12 20.15 -8.56
N LEU A 522 -27.53 21.21 -9.08
CA LEU A 522 -28.06 22.55 -9.04
C LEU A 522 -28.20 23.07 -10.48
N GLY A 523 -29.37 22.90 -11.07
CA GLY A 523 -29.67 23.45 -12.40
C GLY A 523 -29.70 24.97 -12.38
N TYR A 524 -29.15 25.62 -13.43
CA TYR A 524 -29.13 27.09 -13.53
C TYR A 524 -30.46 27.66 -14.00
N MET A 525 -31.29 26.83 -14.62
CA MET A 525 -32.65 27.21 -15.00
C MET A 525 -33.64 26.64 -14.00
N LYS A 526 -34.73 27.33 -13.71
CA LYS A 526 -35.74 26.88 -12.74
C LYS A 526 -36.37 25.55 -13.12
N GLU A 527 -36.47 25.26 -14.39
CA GLU A 527 -37.01 24.01 -14.97
C GLU A 527 -36.11 22.81 -14.68
N HIS A 528 -34.81 23.03 -14.47
CA HIS A 528 -33.86 21.94 -14.23
C HIS A 528 -33.95 21.38 -12.81
N GLY A 529 -34.52 22.16 -11.87
CA GLY A 529 -34.59 21.79 -10.47
C GLY A 529 -33.25 21.91 -9.73
N GLN A 530 -33.34 21.76 -8.43
CA GLN A 530 -32.20 21.73 -7.52
C GLN A 530 -32.38 20.59 -6.54
N GLU A 531 -31.31 19.87 -6.26
CA GLU A 531 -31.33 18.70 -5.36
C GLU A 531 -30.05 18.68 -4.52
N VAL A 532 -30.20 18.38 -3.23
CA VAL A 532 -29.11 18.10 -2.31
C VAL A 532 -29.47 16.87 -1.50
N GLU A 533 -28.64 15.86 -1.57
CA GLU A 533 -28.78 14.62 -0.81
C GLU A 533 -27.60 14.52 0.18
N THR A 534 -27.89 14.14 1.43
CA THR A 534 -26.85 13.99 2.45
C THR A 534 -27.00 12.66 3.15
N HIS A 535 -25.90 11.93 3.28
CA HIS A 535 -25.85 10.60 3.87
C HIS A 535 -24.80 10.56 4.98
N PHE A 536 -25.18 10.08 6.15
CA PHE A 536 -24.23 9.79 7.23
C PHE A 536 -24.36 8.31 7.59
N GLY A 537 -23.26 7.59 7.53
CA GLY A 537 -23.31 6.16 7.74
C GLY A 537 -21.97 5.49 7.98
N ARG A 538 -22.04 4.15 8.04
CA ARG A 538 -20.87 3.30 8.29
C ARG A 538 -20.76 2.19 7.26
N TYR A 539 -19.52 1.90 6.87
CA TYR A 539 -19.18 0.77 6.03
C TYR A 539 -18.98 -0.51 6.86
N PHE A 540 -19.42 -1.65 6.30
CA PHE A 540 -19.37 -2.97 6.92
C PHE A 540 -18.72 -4.02 6.02
N GLY A 541 -18.18 -5.08 6.65
CA GLY A 541 -17.51 -6.20 5.98
C GLY A 541 -16.03 -5.95 5.67
N LYS A 542 -15.29 -7.00 5.30
CA LYS A 542 -13.87 -6.93 4.93
C LYS A 542 -13.64 -5.99 3.75
N MET A 543 -14.42 -6.16 2.69
CA MET A 543 -14.32 -5.37 1.46
C MET A 543 -15.09 -4.05 1.53
N GLN A 544 -15.82 -3.79 2.62
CA GLN A 544 -16.61 -2.57 2.82
C GLN A 544 -17.58 -2.25 1.68
N TRP A 545 -18.18 -3.27 1.08
CA TRP A 545 -19.15 -3.10 0.01
C TRP A 545 -20.52 -2.63 0.49
N LEU A 546 -20.82 -2.79 1.79
CA LEU A 546 -22.08 -2.37 2.41
C LEU A 546 -21.87 -1.08 3.19
N PHE A 547 -22.59 -0.02 2.80
CA PHE A 547 -22.68 1.26 3.51
C PHE A 547 -24.10 1.47 3.99
N VAL A 548 -24.32 1.41 5.29
CA VAL A 548 -25.64 1.67 5.92
C VAL A 548 -25.66 3.10 6.39
N ASN A 549 -26.72 3.85 6.02
CA ASN A 549 -26.78 5.29 6.23
C ASN A 549 -28.18 5.77 6.64
N VAL A 550 -28.20 6.96 7.22
CA VAL A 550 -29.35 7.84 7.40
C VAL A 550 -29.05 9.17 6.73
N GLY A 551 -30.03 9.87 6.28
CA GLY A 551 -29.78 11.13 5.62
C GLY A 551 -30.99 12.03 5.43
N LEU A 552 -30.76 13.09 4.66
CA LEU A 552 -31.75 14.09 4.31
C LEU A 552 -31.67 14.34 2.80
N ASP A 553 -32.81 14.33 2.14
CA ASP A 553 -32.96 14.70 0.74
C ASP A 553 -33.79 15.97 0.67
N TRP A 554 -33.20 17.00 0.10
CA TRP A 554 -33.89 18.25 -0.22
C TRP A 554 -33.88 18.46 -1.72
N ARG A 555 -35.06 18.75 -2.27
CA ARG A 555 -35.18 19.10 -3.67
C ARG A 555 -36.31 20.09 -3.91
N THR A 556 -36.12 20.94 -4.89
CA THR A 556 -37.12 21.89 -5.37
C THR A 556 -37.16 21.87 -6.88
N ARG A 557 -38.37 21.95 -7.40
CA ARG A 557 -38.62 22.00 -8.84
C ARG A 557 -39.92 22.78 -9.08
N GLU A 558 -39.88 23.77 -9.97
CA GLU A 558 -41.10 24.42 -10.41
C GLU A 558 -41.84 23.46 -11.37
N GLY A 559 -43.00 23.00 -10.99
CA GLY A 559 -43.85 22.10 -11.80
C GLY A 559 -44.25 22.78 -13.09
N HIS A 560 -44.16 22.08 -14.21
CA HIS A 560 -44.82 22.47 -15.45
C HIS A 560 -46.32 22.22 -15.25
N GLU A 561 -47.10 23.29 -15.08
CA GLU A 561 -48.57 23.21 -15.26
C GLU A 561 -48.83 22.89 -16.73
N GLY A 562 -49.11 21.62 -17.03
CA GLY A 562 -49.54 21.23 -18.37
C GLY A 562 -48.84 20.06 -19.05
N GLY A 563 -48.31 19.07 -18.31
CA GLY A 563 -48.13 17.69 -18.77
C GLY A 563 -47.46 17.45 -20.13
N ALA A 564 -46.72 18.42 -20.71
CA ALA A 564 -45.95 18.16 -21.93
C ALA A 564 -44.73 17.29 -21.61
N PRO A 565 -44.50 16.20 -22.37
CA PRO A 565 -43.29 15.42 -22.22
C PRO A 565 -42.07 16.33 -22.37
N ARG A 566 -41.10 16.23 -21.49
CA ARG A 566 -39.82 16.89 -21.71
C ARG A 566 -39.15 16.30 -22.95
N ASP A 567 -38.50 17.16 -23.71
CA ASP A 567 -37.72 16.77 -24.86
C ASP A 567 -36.37 16.22 -24.40
N ASN A 568 -36.41 15.04 -23.74
CA ASN A 568 -35.20 14.30 -23.37
C ASN A 568 -35.00 13.08 -24.29
N LEU A 569 -33.81 12.48 -24.24
CA LEU A 569 -33.37 11.44 -25.17
C LEU A 569 -34.33 10.25 -25.25
N PHE A 570 -35.03 9.88 -24.19
CA PHE A 570 -35.96 8.74 -24.13
C PHE A 570 -37.44 9.16 -23.95
N GLY A 571 -37.77 10.45 -23.97
CA GLY A 571 -39.12 10.97 -23.82
C GLY A 571 -39.75 10.74 -22.43
N GLN A 572 -38.92 10.46 -21.39
CA GLN A 572 -39.40 10.15 -20.06
C GLN A 572 -39.62 11.43 -19.25
N VAL A 573 -40.60 11.39 -18.35
CA VAL A 573 -40.86 12.48 -17.40
C VAL A 573 -40.38 12.02 -16.03
N ASN A 574 -39.50 12.82 -15.41
CA ASN A 574 -39.08 12.60 -14.05
C ASN A 574 -40.27 12.66 -13.08
N THR A 575 -40.38 11.67 -12.19
CA THR A 575 -41.49 11.54 -11.22
C THR A 575 -41.22 12.30 -9.91
N LYS A 576 -40.05 12.94 -9.77
CA LYS A 576 -39.73 13.70 -8.55
C LYS A 576 -40.56 14.96 -8.41
N ASP A 577 -40.99 15.23 -7.20
CA ASP A 577 -41.66 16.44 -6.73
C ASP A 577 -40.76 17.28 -5.80
N SER A 578 -41.15 18.50 -5.48
CA SER A 578 -40.46 19.32 -4.48
C SER A 578 -40.74 18.82 -3.08
N ARG A 579 -39.73 18.44 -2.33
CA ARG A 579 -39.87 17.92 -0.98
C ARG A 579 -38.58 18.00 -0.14
N THR A 580 -38.75 17.86 1.17
CA THR A 580 -37.65 17.63 2.10
C THR A 580 -38.00 16.42 2.95
N VAL A 581 -37.26 15.37 2.87
CA VAL A 581 -37.49 14.11 3.56
C VAL A 581 -36.22 13.60 4.25
N ALA A 582 -36.40 12.94 5.40
CA ALA A 582 -35.35 12.12 5.95
C ALA A 582 -35.44 10.70 5.39
N HIS A 583 -34.32 10.01 5.29
CA HIS A 583 -34.31 8.63 4.81
C HIS A 583 -33.42 7.73 5.65
N PHE A 584 -33.68 6.43 5.55
CA PHE A 584 -32.80 5.35 5.96
C PHE A 584 -32.52 4.50 4.75
N GLY A 585 -31.25 4.13 4.55
CA GLY A 585 -30.88 3.36 3.37
C GLY A 585 -29.56 2.62 3.49
N PHE A 586 -29.20 1.98 2.39
CA PHE A 586 -27.89 1.38 2.24
C PHE A 586 -27.42 1.45 0.79
N GLN A 587 -26.10 1.54 0.64
CA GLN A 587 -25.44 1.35 -0.64
C GLN A 587 -24.71 0.02 -0.63
N TYR A 588 -24.73 -0.68 -1.77
CA TYR A 588 -24.05 -1.96 -1.91
C TYR A 588 -23.33 -2.07 -3.25
N THR A 589 -22.04 -2.40 -3.21
CA THR A 589 -21.25 -2.62 -4.43
C THR A 589 -21.60 -3.98 -5.04
N LEU A 590 -22.19 -3.97 -6.22
CA LEU A 590 -22.55 -5.13 -7.04
C LEU A 590 -21.38 -5.55 -7.96
N PRO A 591 -21.45 -6.73 -8.62
CA PRO A 591 -20.56 -7.07 -9.73
C PRO A 591 -20.47 -5.95 -10.77
N MET A 592 -19.37 -5.90 -11.50
CA MET A 592 -19.02 -4.80 -12.42
C MET A 592 -18.83 -3.45 -11.72
N LEU A 593 -18.54 -3.47 -10.41
CA LEU A 593 -18.34 -2.25 -9.59
C LEU A 593 -19.54 -1.28 -9.64
N LEU A 594 -20.73 -1.78 -9.92
CA LEU A 594 -21.96 -1.01 -9.84
C LEU A 594 -22.31 -0.75 -8.36
N VAL A 595 -22.76 0.45 -8.03
CA VAL A 595 -23.27 0.79 -6.71
C VAL A 595 -24.78 0.88 -6.76
N LEU A 596 -25.43 0.02 -6.00
CA LEU A 596 -26.86 0.06 -5.77
C LEU A 596 -27.12 0.85 -4.48
N ASP A 597 -27.88 1.93 -4.57
CA ASP A 597 -28.41 2.69 -3.44
C ASP A 597 -29.91 2.36 -3.30
N LEU A 598 -30.31 1.94 -2.11
CA LEU A 598 -31.70 1.68 -1.76
C LEU A 598 -32.05 2.43 -0.49
N ARG A 599 -33.11 3.20 -0.52
CA ARG A 599 -33.55 4.00 0.62
C ARG A 599 -35.07 4.09 0.73
N ILE A 600 -35.57 4.17 1.98
CA ILE A 600 -36.93 4.47 2.31
C ILE A 600 -36.99 5.81 3.06
N ASP A 601 -37.87 6.68 2.65
CA ASP A 601 -38.01 8.01 3.23
C ASP A 601 -39.15 8.12 4.25
N THR A 602 -39.25 9.29 4.89
CA THR A 602 -40.30 9.57 5.90
C THR A 602 -41.70 9.62 5.34
N ASP A 603 -41.88 9.75 4.03
CA ASP A 603 -43.18 9.69 3.35
C ASP A 603 -43.54 8.24 2.95
N GLY A 604 -42.68 7.27 3.31
CA GLY A 604 -42.86 5.84 3.02
C GLY A 604 -42.54 5.46 1.57
N GLN A 605 -41.86 6.32 0.81
CA GLN A 605 -41.49 6.01 -0.56
C GLN A 605 -40.16 5.27 -0.61
N LEU A 606 -40.09 4.26 -1.48
CA LEU A 606 -38.88 3.52 -1.76
C LEU A 606 -38.19 4.12 -2.99
N ARG A 607 -36.94 4.50 -2.85
CA ARG A 607 -36.08 4.96 -3.96
C ARG A 607 -34.93 3.99 -4.19
N SER A 608 -34.65 3.71 -5.44
CA SER A 608 -33.47 2.94 -5.86
C SER A 608 -32.65 3.73 -6.89
N GLN A 609 -31.34 3.67 -6.75
CA GLN A 609 -30.39 4.26 -7.72
C GLN A 609 -29.31 3.24 -8.04
N LEU A 610 -28.94 3.14 -9.30
CA LEU A 610 -27.82 2.35 -9.77
C LEU A 610 -26.84 3.28 -10.45
N MET A 611 -25.57 3.23 -10.01
CA MET A 611 -24.52 4.06 -10.58
C MET A 611 -23.23 3.28 -10.76
N ARG A 612 -22.45 3.71 -11.70
CA ARG A 612 -21.06 3.31 -11.87
C ARG A 612 -20.25 4.52 -12.32
N GLU A 613 -19.28 4.87 -11.53
CA GLU A 613 -18.43 6.02 -11.78
C GLU A 613 -17.01 5.56 -12.11
N ASP A 614 -16.25 6.50 -12.67
CA ASP A 614 -14.82 6.38 -12.97
C ASP A 614 -14.44 5.15 -13.83
N ILE A 615 -15.28 4.80 -14.83
CA ILE A 615 -15.00 3.73 -15.79
C ILE A 615 -13.83 4.19 -16.69
N PRO A 616 -12.65 3.54 -16.65
CA PRO A 616 -11.48 3.98 -17.39
C PRO A 616 -11.54 3.54 -18.85
N LEU A 617 -12.17 4.35 -19.73
CA LEU A 617 -12.21 4.05 -21.17
C LEU A 617 -10.82 4.12 -21.80
N THR A 618 -10.06 5.17 -21.45
CA THR A 618 -8.63 5.30 -21.73
C THR A 618 -7.92 5.70 -20.46
N PRO A 619 -6.60 5.79 -20.42
CA PRO A 619 -5.89 6.22 -19.20
C PRO A 619 -6.36 7.57 -18.62
N ARG A 620 -6.92 8.46 -19.44
CA ARG A 620 -7.40 9.78 -19.02
C ARG A 620 -8.90 10.01 -19.23
N LEU A 621 -9.53 9.26 -20.14
CA LEU A 621 -10.96 9.42 -20.41
C LEU A 621 -11.76 8.46 -19.54
N ARG A 622 -12.65 9.01 -18.73
CA ARG A 622 -13.52 8.33 -17.76
C ARG A 622 -14.97 8.46 -18.18
N LEU A 623 -15.77 7.48 -17.83
CA LEU A 623 -17.22 7.47 -18.04
C LEU A 623 -17.93 7.22 -16.70
N ASP A 624 -18.90 8.06 -16.38
CA ASP A 624 -19.80 7.90 -15.25
C ASP A 624 -21.22 7.66 -15.78
N LEU A 625 -21.94 6.75 -15.13
CA LEU A 625 -23.32 6.38 -15.47
C LEU A 625 -24.18 6.33 -14.22
N MET A 626 -25.40 6.84 -14.31
CA MET A 626 -26.39 6.79 -13.24
C MET A 626 -27.79 6.63 -13.81
N GLY A 627 -28.64 5.89 -13.10
CA GLY A 627 -30.08 5.80 -13.33
C GLY A 627 -30.81 5.47 -12.04
N ASN A 628 -32.02 6.01 -11.86
CA ASN A 628 -32.79 5.80 -10.64
C ASN A 628 -34.29 5.52 -10.88
N SER A 629 -35.00 5.19 -9.79
CA SER A 629 -36.44 4.89 -9.82
C SER A 629 -37.32 6.09 -10.14
N ASP A 630 -36.80 7.31 -10.05
CA ASP A 630 -37.53 8.54 -10.42
C ASP A 630 -37.45 8.83 -11.93
N LEU A 631 -36.92 7.87 -12.71
CA LEU A 631 -36.73 7.93 -14.16
C LEU A 631 -35.65 8.96 -14.58
N GLU A 632 -34.75 9.30 -13.68
CA GLU A 632 -33.58 10.10 -13.99
C GLU A 632 -32.45 9.19 -14.49
N TYR A 633 -31.67 9.71 -15.41
CA TYR A 633 -30.46 9.07 -15.91
C TYR A 633 -29.44 10.11 -16.31
N MET A 634 -28.16 9.77 -16.14
CA MET A 634 -27.04 10.62 -16.48
C MET A 634 -25.90 9.78 -17.06
N GLY A 635 -25.27 10.31 -18.10
CA GLY A 635 -24.00 9.81 -18.63
C GLY A 635 -23.01 10.97 -18.75
N ARG A 636 -21.82 10.82 -18.16
CA ARG A 636 -20.79 11.86 -18.14
C ARG A 636 -19.45 11.31 -18.61
N PHE A 637 -18.83 12.02 -19.53
CA PHE A 637 -17.43 11.78 -19.88
C PHE A 637 -16.56 12.83 -19.17
N ARG A 638 -15.45 12.35 -18.61
CA ARG A 638 -14.43 13.17 -17.96
C ARG A 638 -13.07 12.91 -18.59
N TYR A 639 -12.36 13.97 -18.98
CA TYR A 639 -10.98 13.88 -19.43
C TYR A 639 -10.05 14.51 -18.38
N VAL A 640 -9.30 13.67 -17.67
CA VAL A 640 -8.41 14.08 -16.58
C VAL A 640 -7.21 14.86 -17.13
N LEU A 641 -7.11 16.14 -16.80
CA LEU A 641 -5.98 17.01 -17.17
C LEU A 641 -4.81 16.83 -16.20
N ASP A 642 -5.11 16.98 -14.93
CA ASP A 642 -4.15 16.80 -13.84
C ASP A 642 -4.85 16.27 -12.56
N LYS A 643 -4.15 16.30 -11.43
CA LYS A 643 -4.66 15.83 -10.14
C LYS A 643 -5.88 16.59 -9.62
N THR A 644 -6.18 17.77 -10.17
CA THR A 644 -7.18 18.71 -9.67
C THR A 644 -8.26 19.00 -10.70
N TRP A 645 -7.93 19.00 -12.00
CA TRP A 645 -8.81 19.45 -13.06
C TRP A 645 -9.09 18.35 -14.08
N ALA A 646 -10.35 18.28 -14.51
CA ALA A 646 -10.78 17.52 -15.67
C ALA A 646 -11.73 18.35 -16.55
N LEU A 647 -11.76 18.09 -17.84
CA LEU A 647 -12.83 18.54 -18.71
C LEU A 647 -13.98 17.55 -18.63
N SER A 648 -15.20 18.04 -18.60
CA SER A 648 -16.41 17.22 -18.55
C SER A 648 -17.38 17.54 -19.70
N THR A 649 -18.12 16.52 -20.08
CA THR A 649 -19.35 16.68 -20.85
C THR A 649 -20.32 15.64 -20.37
N HIS A 650 -21.56 16.04 -20.14
CA HIS A 650 -22.59 15.13 -19.66
C HIS A 650 -23.92 15.35 -20.38
N TYR A 651 -24.72 14.32 -20.40
CA TYR A 651 -26.13 14.38 -20.67
C TYR A 651 -26.89 13.94 -19.42
N ASP A 652 -27.75 14.80 -18.94
CA ASP A 652 -28.64 14.56 -17.80
C ASP A 652 -30.10 14.65 -18.28
N SER A 653 -30.97 13.77 -17.80
CA SER A 653 -32.37 13.72 -18.20
C SER A 653 -33.17 14.99 -17.84
N ASP A 654 -32.72 15.75 -16.84
CA ASP A 654 -33.38 16.96 -16.35
C ASP A 654 -32.75 18.22 -16.89
N MET A 655 -31.41 18.26 -17.00
CA MET A 655 -30.66 19.44 -17.37
C MET A 655 -30.20 19.43 -18.85
N GLY A 656 -30.34 18.28 -19.54
CA GLY A 656 -29.90 18.10 -20.93
C GLY A 656 -28.37 18.03 -21.06
N LEU A 657 -27.87 18.47 -22.22
CA LEU A 657 -26.43 18.43 -22.51
C LEU A 657 -25.70 19.57 -21.82
N GLY A 658 -24.65 19.22 -21.09
CA GLY A 658 -23.71 20.14 -20.44
C GLY A 658 -22.27 19.90 -20.85
N VAL A 659 -21.49 20.97 -20.87
CA VAL A 659 -20.02 20.94 -21.02
C VAL A 659 -19.43 21.74 -19.87
N GLY A 660 -18.41 21.22 -19.23
CA GLY A 660 -17.91 21.81 -18.00
C GLY A 660 -16.44 21.57 -17.72
N VAL A 661 -16.05 22.06 -16.55
CA VAL A 661 -14.75 21.83 -15.93
C VAL A 661 -14.98 21.29 -14.54
N MET A 662 -14.41 20.13 -14.27
CA MET A 662 -14.51 19.47 -12.97
C MET A 662 -13.28 19.77 -12.12
N LEU A 663 -13.55 20.13 -10.87
CA LEU A 663 -12.56 20.29 -9.80
C LEU A 663 -12.58 19.02 -8.91
N THR A 664 -11.43 18.49 -8.59
CA THR A 664 -11.24 17.42 -7.59
C THR A 664 -10.24 17.87 -6.54
N TYR A 665 -10.66 17.84 -5.27
CA TYR A 665 -9.81 18.20 -4.12
C TYR A 665 -9.66 17.03 -3.16
#